data_5bdccf0ee75bee96ab5cd4ecfc1ebc74
#
_entry.id   5bdccf0ee75bee96ab5cd4ecfc1ebc74
#
_cell.length_a   1.000
_cell.length_b   1.000
_cell.length_c   1.000
_cell.angle_alpha   90.00
_cell.angle_beta   90.00
_cell.angle_gamma   90.00
#
_symmetry.space_group_name_H-M   'P 1'
#
loop_
_entity.id
_entity.type
_entity.pdbx_description
1 polymer ?
#
loop_
_entity_poly.entity_id
_entity_poly.type
_entity_poly.pdbx_seq_one_letter_code
_entity_poly.pdbx_strand_id
1 'polypeptide(L)'
;MLDKQQLTQLYLKDTSFVNLMTRRIFNVLLIANPYDAFMLEDDGRIDEKLFNEYAALSLRYPPRFTQVSTETEAWGELHRNSFDLIIVMPGTDNSDTFDIARGIKHRFQHIPLVVLTPFSHGITARIEHEDLSDFEYVFCWLGNTDLLLSIIKLIEDKMNLDHDIEEGGVQQIILVEDNIRFYSSALPELYKFVLQQSMEFATEALNEHQRTLRMRGRPKIVLARTYEEATTLYDRHPNNVLGVITDARYPRGGVVDPQAGVQLLAELRKRDPFLPLILESAESENALHAKAYNADFIDKNSKKMAVDLREVVKQRFGFGDFIFRDPQTHQEVMRANNLKEMQSAILTVPAESLLYHITRNHVSRWLRSRAMFPAAEFVKQLSWEELQDIDAHRRAIFEAIVDYRRMKNQGVVAVFRRDRFDRYSNFARIGEGSLGGKGRGLAFIDNIVKHHPELNQFDNATVMIPKTVVLCTDLFEEFMDYNNLYQLALSDADDAIILDAFRRATLPASLEGDILTFIEATSSPIAVRSSSLLEDSHYQPFAGIYNTYMVPLLDNRHRMLHMLCDAIKGVYASVFFKDSKAYMQATRNVIDQEKMAVILQEVVGRQYGDRYYPSISGVGRSLNYYPIGDELAEEGIVSLALGLGKYIVDGGQTLRICPHHPGKVLQMSDTEMALRETQTRFYALDLKNMGENFSVDDAFNLLKLSVREADKDGSLQYLASTYNPTDQVIYPGVYPEGRKIISFVGVLEHDVVPLPHLLREVLHLGQEAMRRPVEIEFAVEVDAATRSCVFYLLQIRPMVDVKSDVHIDLSEIRTENILLQSDNALGHGQMDDIADVVYVKTDGYNAGNNPLIAEEISRINAKFLDKGEHYVLVGPGRWGSSDSWLGIPVKWPNISAARIIVEAGLTNYRVDPSQGTHFFQNLTSFGVGYFTINDFNGDGIYNRALLDALPAVEETAHVRHVRFPQPLNIKLDGKKKLGYVLIAE
;
A
#
# COMPACT_ATOMS: atom_id res chain seq x y z
N MET A 1 -3.45 -20.76 -25.43
CA MET A 1 -3.02 -19.87 -24.34
C MET A 1 -3.76 -18.56 -24.56
N LEU A 2 -4.56 -18.15 -23.60
CA LEU A 2 -5.02 -16.75 -23.58
C LEU A 2 -3.78 -15.88 -23.51
N ASP A 3 -3.67 -14.92 -24.42
CA ASP A 3 -2.58 -13.95 -24.45
C ASP A 3 -2.57 -13.19 -23.12
N LYS A 4 -1.37 -12.81 -22.66
CA LYS A 4 -1.19 -12.02 -21.42
C LYS A 4 -2.06 -10.74 -21.42
N GLN A 5 -2.32 -10.17 -22.61
CA GLN A 5 -3.25 -9.06 -22.79
C GLN A 5 -4.72 -9.44 -22.54
N GLN A 6 -5.16 -10.63 -22.92
CA GLN A 6 -6.52 -11.10 -22.66
C GLN A 6 -6.72 -11.44 -21.17
N LEU A 7 -5.72 -12.03 -20.54
CA LEU A 7 -5.66 -12.20 -19.08
C LEU A 7 -5.72 -10.83 -18.37
N THR A 8 -4.93 -9.87 -18.78
CA THR A 8 -4.91 -8.52 -18.23
C THR A 8 -6.25 -7.80 -18.42
N GLN A 9 -6.93 -7.97 -19.56
CA GLN A 9 -8.27 -7.38 -19.81
C GLN A 9 -9.36 -8.03 -18.97
N LEU A 10 -9.29 -9.33 -18.67
CA LEU A 10 -10.18 -10.01 -17.73
C LEU A 10 -9.96 -9.53 -16.27
N TYR A 11 -8.72 -9.21 -15.91
CA TYR A 11 -8.36 -8.71 -14.59
C TYR A 11 -8.59 -7.20 -14.41
N LEU A 12 -8.59 -6.40 -15.49
CA LEU A 12 -8.86 -4.95 -15.47
C LEU A 12 -10.32 -4.59 -15.10
N LYS A 13 -11.26 -5.54 -15.13
CA LYS A 13 -12.55 -5.40 -14.44
C LYS A 13 -12.38 -5.70 -12.95
N ASP A 14 -11.59 -4.87 -12.24
CA ASP A 14 -11.57 -4.94 -10.78
C ASP A 14 -12.98 -4.67 -10.26
N THR A 15 -13.57 -5.69 -9.62
CA THR A 15 -14.86 -5.53 -8.94
C THR A 15 -14.68 -4.51 -7.82
N SER A 16 -15.07 -3.27 -8.08
CA SER A 16 -15.09 -2.25 -7.05
C SER A 16 -16.24 -2.53 -6.09
N PHE A 17 -15.96 -3.22 -5.00
CA PHE A 17 -16.95 -3.45 -3.93
C PHE A 17 -17.52 -2.14 -3.35
N VAL A 18 -16.88 -1.00 -3.61
CA VAL A 18 -17.38 0.34 -3.23
C VAL A 18 -18.70 0.64 -3.92
N ASN A 19 -18.83 0.24 -5.18
CA ASN A 19 -20.01 0.50 -6.01
C ASN A 19 -21.15 -0.48 -5.76
N LEU A 20 -20.96 -1.54 -4.97
CA LEU A 20 -21.98 -2.52 -4.67
C LEU A 20 -22.87 -2.07 -3.50
N MET A 21 -24.09 -2.59 -3.43
CA MET A 21 -25.06 -2.28 -2.37
C MET A 21 -25.31 -0.77 -2.22
N THR A 22 -25.56 -0.09 -3.34
CA THR A 22 -25.77 1.36 -3.38
C THR A 22 -27.10 1.78 -2.75
N ARG A 23 -28.11 0.91 -2.81
CA ARG A 23 -29.42 1.12 -2.22
C ARG A 23 -29.51 0.37 -0.89
N ARG A 24 -29.77 1.10 0.20
CA ARG A 24 -29.85 0.55 1.56
C ARG A 24 -31.07 1.07 2.27
N ILE A 25 -31.52 0.33 3.28
CA ILE A 25 -32.59 0.71 4.16
C ILE A 25 -32.01 1.33 5.42
N PHE A 26 -32.25 2.62 5.61
CA PHE A 26 -31.83 3.38 6.80
C PHE A 26 -33.01 3.69 7.72
N ASN A 27 -34.18 3.94 7.18
CA ASN A 27 -35.36 4.33 7.94
C ASN A 27 -36.54 3.42 7.59
N VAL A 28 -37.11 2.81 8.63
CA VAL A 28 -38.25 1.90 8.52
C VAL A 28 -39.45 2.53 9.24
N LEU A 29 -40.57 2.68 8.55
CA LEU A 29 -41.84 3.06 9.18
C LEU A 29 -42.60 1.79 9.56
N LEU A 30 -42.85 1.58 10.85
CA LEU A 30 -43.65 0.48 11.38
C LEU A 30 -45.05 0.98 11.70
N ILE A 31 -46.06 0.51 10.95
CA ILE A 31 -47.45 0.80 11.17
C ILE A 31 -48.08 -0.38 11.93
N ALA A 32 -48.29 -0.22 13.24
CA ALA A 32 -48.79 -1.29 14.08
C ALA A 32 -49.61 -0.68 15.28
N ASN A 33 -50.59 -1.42 15.78
CA ASN A 33 -51.20 -1.02 17.03
C ASN A 33 -50.20 -1.15 18.20
N PRO A 34 -50.40 -0.43 19.33
CA PRO A 34 -49.40 -0.41 20.41
C PRO A 34 -49.11 -1.78 21.02
N TYR A 35 -50.10 -2.72 21.01
CA TYR A 35 -49.89 -4.06 21.54
C TYR A 35 -49.04 -4.92 20.64
N ASP A 36 -49.27 -4.92 19.30
CA ASP A 36 -48.53 -5.69 18.35
C ASP A 36 -47.08 -5.16 18.22
N ALA A 37 -46.89 -3.85 18.29
CA ALA A 37 -45.57 -3.27 18.36
C ALA A 37 -44.83 -3.67 19.66
N PHE A 38 -45.50 -3.67 20.80
CA PHE A 38 -44.92 -4.14 22.05
C PHE A 38 -44.52 -5.62 21.99
N MET A 39 -45.26 -6.46 21.29
CA MET A 39 -44.92 -7.87 21.05
C MET A 39 -43.62 -8.05 20.27
N LEU A 40 -43.21 -7.10 19.44
CA LEU A 40 -41.90 -7.09 18.79
C LEU A 40 -40.78 -6.69 19.76
N GLU A 41 -41.10 -5.99 20.84
CA GLU A 41 -40.16 -5.47 21.85
C GLU A 41 -40.05 -6.34 23.11
N ASP A 42 -40.70 -7.52 23.14
CA ASP A 42 -40.85 -8.37 24.36
C ASP A 42 -39.51 -8.71 25.08
N ASP A 43 -38.39 -8.70 24.35
CA ASP A 43 -37.06 -8.91 24.92
C ASP A 43 -36.14 -7.65 24.86
N GLY A 44 -36.65 -6.46 24.67
CA GLY A 44 -35.90 -5.22 24.51
C GLY A 44 -36.24 -4.46 23.24
N ARG A 45 -35.77 -3.22 23.14
CA ARG A 45 -36.07 -2.35 21.99
C ARG A 45 -35.58 -2.94 20.68
N ILE A 46 -36.37 -2.88 19.61
CA ILE A 46 -36.06 -3.36 18.27
C ILE A 46 -34.71 -2.81 17.78
N ASP A 47 -34.47 -1.51 17.99
CA ASP A 47 -33.26 -0.83 17.59
C ASP A 47 -32.01 -1.43 18.27
N GLU A 48 -32.07 -1.77 19.56
CA GLU A 48 -30.96 -2.35 20.30
C GLU A 48 -30.65 -3.77 19.86
N LYS A 49 -31.67 -4.57 19.62
CA LYS A 49 -31.50 -5.93 19.10
C LYS A 49 -30.89 -5.96 17.72
N LEU A 50 -31.44 -5.16 16.80
CA LEU A 50 -30.88 -5.03 15.46
C LEU A 50 -29.44 -4.48 15.47
N PHE A 51 -29.16 -3.52 16.35
CA PHE A 51 -27.81 -3.01 16.53
C PHE A 51 -26.83 -4.14 16.95
N ASN A 52 -27.24 -4.96 17.89
CA ASN A 52 -26.43 -6.10 18.35
C ASN A 52 -26.22 -7.14 17.24
N GLU A 53 -27.27 -7.48 16.47
CA GLU A 53 -27.13 -8.39 15.33
C GLU A 53 -26.24 -7.81 14.22
N TYR A 54 -26.40 -6.52 13.90
CA TYR A 54 -25.53 -5.84 12.94
C TYR A 54 -24.06 -5.82 13.41
N ALA A 55 -23.83 -5.58 14.71
CA ALA A 55 -22.48 -5.61 15.28
C ALA A 55 -21.88 -7.03 15.24
N ALA A 56 -22.66 -8.04 15.63
CA ALA A 56 -22.23 -9.45 15.62
C ALA A 56 -21.86 -9.94 14.21
N LEU A 57 -22.55 -9.45 13.18
CA LEU A 57 -22.32 -9.79 11.77
C LEU A 57 -21.39 -8.80 11.05
N SER A 58 -20.75 -7.85 11.78
CA SER A 58 -19.89 -6.80 11.22
C SER A 58 -20.56 -5.98 10.12
N LEU A 59 -21.86 -5.79 10.21
CA LEU A 59 -22.65 -4.94 9.34
C LEU A 59 -22.62 -3.50 9.85
N ARG A 60 -22.63 -2.53 8.93
CA ARG A 60 -22.68 -1.10 9.28
C ARG A 60 -24.06 -0.53 9.03
N TYR A 61 -24.40 0.51 9.80
CA TYR A 61 -25.62 1.28 9.63
C TYR A 61 -26.91 0.46 9.87
N PRO A 62 -27.21 0.04 11.11
CA PRO A 62 -28.48 -0.57 11.45
C PRO A 62 -29.60 0.43 11.16
N PRO A 63 -30.74 -0.01 10.59
CA PRO A 63 -31.87 0.87 10.29
C PRO A 63 -32.55 1.36 11.56
N ARG A 64 -33.15 2.54 11.45
CA ARG A 64 -33.96 3.15 12.53
C ARG A 64 -35.43 2.84 12.30
N PHE A 65 -36.12 2.46 13.34
CA PHE A 65 -37.54 2.20 13.33
C PHE A 65 -38.30 3.40 13.89
N THR A 66 -39.29 3.86 13.13
CA THR A 66 -40.28 4.84 13.57
C THR A 66 -41.63 4.14 13.65
N GLN A 67 -42.20 4.02 14.85
CA GLN A 67 -43.48 3.39 15.09
C GLN A 67 -44.60 4.42 15.04
N VAL A 68 -45.69 4.06 14.35
CA VAL A 68 -46.94 4.83 14.31
C VAL A 68 -48.13 3.88 14.44
N SER A 69 -49.22 4.36 15.04
CA SER A 69 -50.39 3.53 15.29
C SER A 69 -51.66 4.03 14.59
N THR A 70 -51.62 5.25 14.07
CA THR A 70 -52.80 5.87 13.39
C THR A 70 -52.40 6.41 12.02
N GLU A 71 -53.40 6.52 11.12
CA GLU A 71 -53.23 7.11 9.81
C GLU A 71 -52.65 8.54 9.88
N THR A 72 -53.16 9.35 10.80
CA THR A 72 -52.71 10.75 10.97
C THR A 72 -51.23 10.80 11.35
N GLU A 73 -50.77 9.93 12.26
CA GLU A 73 -49.36 9.80 12.63
C GLU A 73 -48.51 9.34 11.43
N ALA A 74 -48.97 8.33 10.68
CA ALA A 74 -48.25 7.82 9.53
C ALA A 74 -48.03 8.92 8.47
N TRP A 75 -49.06 9.69 8.14
CA TRP A 75 -48.96 10.82 7.23
C TRP A 75 -48.12 11.96 7.80
N GLY A 76 -48.21 12.20 9.10
CA GLY A 76 -47.37 13.19 9.79
C GLY A 76 -45.87 12.87 9.68
N GLU A 77 -45.50 11.62 9.91
CA GLU A 77 -44.11 11.17 9.80
C GLU A 77 -43.59 11.13 8.35
N LEU A 78 -44.41 10.67 7.41
CA LEU A 78 -44.06 10.66 5.97
C LEU A 78 -43.88 12.08 5.37
N HIS A 79 -44.47 13.12 5.98
CA HIS A 79 -44.23 14.50 5.59
C HIS A 79 -42.97 15.11 6.21
N ARG A 80 -42.53 14.59 7.35
CA ARG A 80 -41.34 15.11 8.09
C ARG A 80 -40.05 14.39 7.74
N ASN A 81 -40.17 13.09 7.51
CA ASN A 81 -39.05 12.20 7.36
C ASN A 81 -39.16 11.36 6.06
N SER A 82 -38.01 10.94 5.52
CA SER A 82 -37.95 9.98 4.42
C SER A 82 -37.79 8.56 4.97
N PHE A 83 -38.56 7.63 4.38
CA PHE A 83 -38.51 6.21 4.73
C PHE A 83 -38.13 5.37 3.52
N ASP A 84 -37.36 4.30 3.78
CA ASP A 84 -36.85 3.38 2.75
C ASP A 84 -37.68 2.08 2.69
N LEU A 85 -38.42 1.78 3.74
CA LEU A 85 -39.27 0.59 3.88
C LEU A 85 -40.44 0.90 4.81
N ILE A 86 -41.61 0.37 4.48
CA ILE A 86 -42.81 0.40 5.35
C ILE A 86 -43.17 -1.04 5.72
N ILE A 87 -43.26 -1.31 7.02
CA ILE A 87 -43.76 -2.58 7.57
C ILE A 87 -45.12 -2.34 8.22
N VAL A 88 -46.11 -3.11 7.81
CA VAL A 88 -47.50 -3.01 8.31
C VAL A 88 -47.82 -4.27 9.08
N MET A 89 -48.34 -4.09 10.30
CA MET A 89 -48.90 -5.17 11.12
C MET A 89 -50.42 -5.05 11.18
N PRO A 90 -51.16 -5.94 10.51
CA PRO A 90 -52.61 -5.94 10.57
C PRO A 90 -53.08 -6.45 11.94
N GLY A 91 -53.91 -5.64 12.63
CA GLY A 91 -54.55 -6.01 13.90
C GLY A 91 -55.73 -6.95 13.72
N THR A 92 -56.25 -7.52 14.83
CA THR A 92 -57.49 -8.32 14.88
C THR A 92 -58.74 -7.47 14.95
N ASP A 93 -58.61 -6.19 15.35
CA ASP A 93 -59.65 -5.18 15.32
C ASP A 93 -59.80 -4.63 13.88
N ASN A 94 -60.97 -4.16 13.53
CA ASN A 94 -61.29 -3.60 12.21
C ASN A 94 -60.53 -2.31 11.86
N SER A 95 -59.41 -2.03 12.45
CA SER A 95 -58.53 -0.91 12.06
C SER A 95 -57.89 -1.21 10.71
N ASP A 96 -58.13 -0.36 9.72
CA ASP A 96 -57.79 -0.54 8.31
C ASP A 96 -56.37 -0.23 8.01
N THR A 97 -55.45 -0.99 8.66
CA THR A 97 -54.02 -0.86 8.41
C THR A 97 -53.60 -1.17 6.94
N PHE A 98 -54.39 -2.04 6.27
CA PHE A 98 -54.17 -2.30 4.85
C PHE A 98 -54.54 -1.10 3.98
N ASP A 99 -55.68 -0.41 4.27
CA ASP A 99 -56.11 0.77 3.49
C ASP A 99 -55.16 1.95 3.70
N ILE A 100 -54.68 2.15 4.93
CA ILE A 100 -53.62 3.12 5.22
C ILE A 100 -52.39 2.85 4.37
N ALA A 101 -51.94 1.58 4.32
CA ALA A 101 -50.77 1.16 3.59
C ALA A 101 -50.95 1.34 2.05
N ARG A 102 -52.11 0.97 1.52
CA ARG A 102 -52.48 1.20 0.10
C ARG A 102 -52.52 2.70 -0.23
N GLY A 103 -53.15 3.51 0.62
CA GLY A 103 -53.15 4.97 0.47
C GLY A 103 -51.74 5.56 0.40
N ILE A 104 -50.87 5.07 1.23
CA ILE A 104 -49.45 5.47 1.23
C ILE A 104 -48.77 5.01 -0.05
N LYS A 105 -48.95 3.75 -0.47
CA LYS A 105 -48.34 3.19 -1.69
C LYS A 105 -48.78 3.95 -2.95
N HIS A 106 -50.02 4.36 -3.07
CA HIS A 106 -50.48 5.19 -4.17
C HIS A 106 -49.73 6.51 -4.30
N ARG A 107 -49.32 7.12 -3.18
CA ARG A 107 -48.60 8.40 -3.20
C ARG A 107 -47.11 8.24 -3.24
N PHE A 108 -46.57 7.19 -2.61
CA PHE A 108 -45.13 6.87 -2.52
C PHE A 108 -44.84 5.53 -3.16
N GLN A 109 -45.06 5.41 -4.46
CA GLN A 109 -44.96 4.16 -5.24
C GLN A 109 -43.56 3.49 -5.13
N HIS A 110 -42.52 4.27 -4.91
CA HIS A 110 -41.12 3.81 -4.83
C HIS A 110 -40.75 3.15 -3.50
N ILE A 111 -41.55 3.34 -2.44
CA ILE A 111 -41.25 2.74 -1.13
C ILE A 111 -41.79 1.31 -1.10
N PRO A 112 -40.95 0.28 -0.85
CA PRO A 112 -41.40 -1.09 -0.68
C PRO A 112 -42.28 -1.22 0.56
N LEU A 113 -43.30 -2.04 0.44
CA LEU A 113 -44.36 -2.25 1.45
C LEU A 113 -44.40 -3.74 1.80
N VAL A 114 -44.23 -4.07 3.08
CA VAL A 114 -44.19 -5.45 3.60
C VAL A 114 -45.27 -5.62 4.70
N VAL A 115 -45.96 -6.73 4.67
CA VAL A 115 -46.88 -7.15 5.74
C VAL A 115 -46.16 -8.06 6.71
N LEU A 116 -46.24 -7.77 7.99
CA LEU A 116 -45.78 -8.64 9.07
C LEU A 116 -46.98 -9.05 9.93
N THR A 117 -47.38 -10.31 9.87
CA THR A 117 -48.58 -10.79 10.53
C THR A 117 -48.24 -11.63 11.76
N PRO A 118 -48.89 -11.42 12.94
CA PRO A 118 -48.88 -12.40 14.00
C PRO A 118 -49.59 -13.68 13.55
N PHE A 119 -49.14 -14.83 14.02
CA PHE A 119 -49.69 -16.15 13.64
C PHE A 119 -51.06 -16.36 14.38
N SER A 120 -52.16 -15.94 13.78
CA SER A 120 -53.50 -16.23 14.25
C SER A 120 -54.42 -16.67 13.12
N HIS A 121 -55.30 -17.64 13.39
CA HIS A 121 -56.26 -18.15 12.39
C HIS A 121 -57.13 -17.06 11.77
N GLY A 122 -57.53 -16.04 12.56
CA GLY A 122 -58.34 -14.94 12.08
C GLY A 122 -57.67 -14.01 11.09
N ILE A 123 -56.39 -13.73 11.29
CA ILE A 123 -55.58 -12.90 10.37
C ILE A 123 -55.22 -13.65 9.09
N THR A 124 -54.94 -14.94 9.18
CA THR A 124 -54.65 -15.78 7.99
C THR A 124 -55.88 -15.81 7.08
N ALA A 125 -57.09 -16.01 7.60
CA ALA A 125 -58.32 -15.99 6.77
C ALA A 125 -58.56 -14.61 6.15
N ARG A 126 -58.20 -13.50 6.83
CA ARG A 126 -58.28 -12.14 6.26
C ARG A 126 -57.31 -11.92 5.13
N ILE A 127 -56.06 -12.33 5.29
CA ILE A 127 -55.03 -12.21 4.28
C ILE A 127 -55.37 -13.01 3.00
N GLU A 128 -56.03 -14.16 3.12
CA GLU A 128 -56.50 -14.97 1.98
C GLU A 128 -57.57 -14.27 1.11
N HIS A 129 -58.25 -13.26 1.65
CA HIS A 129 -59.30 -12.50 0.96
C HIS A 129 -58.92 -11.07 0.58
N GLU A 130 -57.73 -10.59 0.99
CA GLU A 130 -57.23 -9.26 0.67
C GLU A 130 -56.45 -9.24 -0.66
N ASP A 131 -56.53 -8.10 -1.37
CA ASP A 131 -55.66 -7.81 -2.49
C ASP A 131 -54.28 -7.40 -1.99
N LEU A 132 -53.32 -8.28 -2.20
CA LEU A 132 -51.94 -8.10 -1.78
C LEU A 132 -51.01 -7.62 -2.89
N SER A 133 -51.54 -7.17 -4.03
CA SER A 133 -50.75 -6.74 -5.20
C SER A 133 -49.83 -5.56 -4.95
N ASP A 134 -50.19 -4.70 -4.00
CA ASP A 134 -49.39 -3.52 -3.58
C ASP A 134 -48.25 -3.87 -2.63
N PHE A 135 -48.24 -5.08 -2.06
CA PHE A 135 -47.26 -5.51 -1.07
C PHE A 135 -46.18 -6.38 -1.72
N GLU A 136 -44.92 -6.08 -1.40
CA GLU A 136 -43.79 -6.86 -1.92
C GLU A 136 -43.78 -8.28 -1.39
N TYR A 137 -43.96 -8.44 -0.07
CA TYR A 137 -43.98 -9.71 0.65
C TYR A 137 -44.89 -9.66 1.87
N VAL A 138 -45.34 -10.83 2.29
CA VAL A 138 -46.06 -11.05 3.55
C VAL A 138 -45.23 -11.98 4.40
N PHE A 139 -44.96 -11.65 5.66
CA PHE A 139 -44.22 -12.47 6.60
C PHE A 139 -45.04 -12.83 7.83
N CYS A 140 -44.75 -13.96 8.42
CA CYS A 140 -45.32 -14.41 9.67
C CYS A 140 -44.34 -14.20 10.81
N TRP A 141 -44.77 -13.41 11.84
CA TRP A 141 -43.95 -13.21 13.04
C TRP A 141 -43.96 -14.47 13.90
N LEU A 142 -42.80 -15.10 14.10
CA LEU A 142 -42.60 -16.33 14.85
C LEU A 142 -41.85 -16.10 16.18
N GLY A 143 -41.81 -14.85 16.68
CA GLY A 143 -41.08 -14.51 17.90
C GLY A 143 -39.56 -14.40 17.76
N ASN A 144 -39.06 -14.24 16.52
CA ASN A 144 -37.62 -14.14 16.25
C ASN A 144 -37.27 -12.83 15.55
N THR A 145 -36.41 -12.02 16.18
CA THR A 145 -35.95 -10.73 15.64
C THR A 145 -35.05 -10.87 14.41
N ASP A 146 -34.43 -12.06 14.18
CA ASP A 146 -33.67 -12.34 12.96
C ASP A 146 -34.54 -12.22 11.69
N LEU A 147 -35.86 -12.34 11.84
CA LEU A 147 -36.81 -12.14 10.74
C LEU A 147 -36.79 -10.68 10.24
N LEU A 148 -36.70 -9.70 11.14
CA LEU A 148 -36.61 -8.28 10.76
C LEU A 148 -35.33 -7.99 9.97
N LEU A 149 -34.21 -8.54 10.41
CA LEU A 149 -32.94 -8.46 9.67
C LEU A 149 -33.11 -9.08 8.26
N SER A 150 -33.76 -10.23 8.18
CA SER A 150 -33.98 -10.95 6.92
C SER A 150 -34.89 -10.20 5.95
N ILE A 151 -35.95 -9.57 6.45
CA ILE A 151 -36.84 -8.70 5.66
C ILE A 151 -36.04 -7.55 5.07
N ILE A 152 -35.29 -6.84 5.88
CA ILE A 152 -34.46 -5.70 5.44
C ILE A 152 -33.47 -6.16 4.36
N LYS A 153 -32.76 -7.26 4.61
CA LYS A 153 -31.76 -7.79 3.65
C LYS A 153 -32.39 -8.31 2.37
N LEU A 154 -33.58 -8.92 2.41
CA LEU A 154 -34.29 -9.38 1.22
C LEU A 154 -34.70 -8.21 0.32
N ILE A 155 -35.20 -7.13 0.92
CA ILE A 155 -35.55 -5.93 0.16
C ILE A 155 -34.29 -5.25 -0.41
N GLU A 156 -33.22 -5.12 0.41
CA GLU A 156 -31.94 -4.60 -0.08
C GLU A 156 -31.39 -5.44 -1.23
N ASP A 157 -31.43 -6.78 -1.14
CA ASP A 157 -30.97 -7.70 -2.17
C ASP A 157 -31.78 -7.55 -3.46
N LYS A 158 -33.11 -7.47 -3.36
CA LYS A 158 -33.99 -7.22 -4.51
C LYS A 158 -33.69 -5.89 -5.20
N MET A 159 -33.46 -4.81 -4.42
CA MET A 159 -33.19 -3.46 -4.96
C MET A 159 -31.82 -3.36 -5.66
N ASN A 160 -30.85 -4.15 -5.25
CA ASN A 160 -29.47 -4.08 -5.77
C ASN A 160 -29.11 -5.23 -6.72
N LEU A 161 -29.96 -6.24 -6.92
CA LEU A 161 -29.64 -7.48 -7.63
C LEU A 161 -29.03 -7.24 -9.02
N ASP A 162 -29.76 -6.57 -9.88
CA ASP A 162 -29.35 -6.35 -11.28
C ASP A 162 -28.07 -5.51 -11.33
N HIS A 163 -28.03 -4.41 -10.58
CA HIS A 163 -26.86 -3.53 -10.50
C HIS A 163 -25.61 -4.28 -9.99
N ASP A 164 -25.71 -5.03 -8.89
CA ASP A 164 -24.58 -5.70 -8.27
C ASP A 164 -24.05 -6.88 -9.12
N ILE A 165 -24.94 -7.51 -9.90
CA ILE A 165 -24.55 -8.55 -10.86
C ILE A 165 -23.81 -7.93 -12.07
N GLU A 166 -24.34 -6.85 -12.63
CA GLU A 166 -23.76 -6.18 -13.80
C GLU A 166 -22.41 -5.52 -13.45
N GLU A 167 -22.35 -4.83 -12.31
CA GLU A 167 -21.14 -4.13 -11.86
C GLU A 167 -20.04 -5.09 -11.39
N GLY A 168 -20.40 -6.12 -10.59
CA GLY A 168 -19.44 -6.92 -9.87
C GLY A 168 -19.46 -8.41 -10.12
N GLY A 169 -20.42 -8.95 -10.87
CA GLY A 169 -20.59 -10.39 -11.06
C GLY A 169 -21.09 -11.11 -9.79
N VAL A 170 -21.77 -10.39 -8.89
CA VAL A 170 -22.31 -10.93 -7.64
C VAL A 170 -23.24 -12.10 -7.94
N GLN A 171 -23.26 -13.09 -7.05
CA GLN A 171 -24.06 -14.29 -7.21
C GLN A 171 -25.41 -14.17 -6.50
N GLN A 172 -26.42 -14.90 -7.02
CA GLN A 172 -27.73 -15.02 -6.38
C GLN A 172 -28.05 -16.47 -5.97
N ILE A 173 -28.81 -16.59 -4.88
CA ILE A 173 -29.44 -17.83 -4.42
C ILE A 173 -30.93 -17.64 -4.60
N ILE A 174 -31.58 -18.49 -5.37
CA ILE A 174 -33.03 -18.43 -5.62
C ILE A 174 -33.72 -19.40 -4.67
N LEU A 175 -34.59 -18.86 -3.82
CA LEU A 175 -35.46 -19.63 -2.94
C LEU A 175 -36.89 -19.58 -3.55
N VAL A 176 -37.47 -20.76 -3.82
CA VAL A 176 -38.81 -20.87 -4.38
C VAL A 176 -39.73 -21.50 -3.33
N GLU A 177 -40.62 -20.69 -2.77
CA GLU A 177 -41.52 -21.08 -1.68
C GLU A 177 -42.74 -20.13 -1.65
N ASP A 178 -43.95 -20.62 -1.73
CA ASP A 178 -45.19 -19.83 -1.66
C ASP A 178 -45.80 -19.78 -0.26
N ASN A 179 -45.42 -20.72 0.60
CA ASN A 179 -45.96 -20.78 1.96
C ASN A 179 -45.28 -19.79 2.90
N ILE A 180 -46.10 -18.79 3.34
CA ILE A 180 -45.65 -17.68 4.21
C ILE A 180 -44.89 -18.18 5.44
N ARG A 181 -45.38 -19.25 6.10
CA ARG A 181 -44.76 -19.78 7.31
C ARG A 181 -43.39 -20.38 7.05
N PHE A 182 -43.25 -21.13 5.96
CA PHE A 182 -41.98 -21.80 5.64
C PHE A 182 -40.91 -20.80 5.24
N TYR A 183 -41.18 -19.87 4.32
CA TYR A 183 -40.14 -18.89 3.97
C TYR A 183 -39.83 -17.91 5.11
N SER A 184 -40.83 -17.55 5.99
CA SER A 184 -40.56 -16.74 7.20
C SER A 184 -39.68 -17.45 8.20
N SER A 185 -39.63 -18.78 8.22
CA SER A 185 -38.74 -19.59 9.05
C SER A 185 -37.39 -19.84 8.36
N ALA A 186 -37.36 -20.11 7.05
CA ALA A 186 -36.16 -20.47 6.32
C ALA A 186 -35.22 -19.26 6.05
N LEU A 187 -35.78 -18.10 5.72
CA LEU A 187 -35.00 -16.89 5.38
C LEU A 187 -34.07 -16.42 6.51
N PRO A 188 -34.49 -16.33 7.79
CA PRO A 188 -33.61 -15.96 8.89
C PRO A 188 -32.38 -16.88 9.00
N GLU A 189 -32.60 -18.19 8.92
CA GLU A 189 -31.52 -19.17 8.97
C GLU A 189 -30.57 -19.06 7.77
N LEU A 190 -31.12 -18.89 6.57
CA LEU A 190 -30.35 -18.75 5.35
C LEU A 190 -29.53 -17.43 5.33
N TYR A 191 -30.14 -16.31 5.71
CA TYR A 191 -29.42 -15.03 5.81
C TYR A 191 -28.33 -15.06 6.87
N LYS A 192 -28.63 -15.57 8.07
CA LYS A 192 -27.65 -15.71 9.14
C LYS A 192 -26.47 -16.54 8.71
N PHE A 193 -26.72 -17.67 8.04
CA PHE A 193 -25.68 -18.54 7.49
C PHE A 193 -24.86 -17.82 6.40
N VAL A 194 -25.48 -17.21 5.39
CA VAL A 194 -24.77 -16.55 4.29
C VAL A 194 -23.96 -15.36 4.80
N LEU A 195 -24.50 -14.57 5.73
CA LEU A 195 -23.79 -13.44 6.34
C LEU A 195 -22.60 -13.90 7.18
N GLN A 196 -22.75 -14.97 8.00
CA GLN A 196 -21.66 -15.55 8.78
C GLN A 196 -20.53 -16.09 7.88
N GLN A 197 -20.89 -16.86 6.83
CA GLN A 197 -19.91 -17.38 5.89
C GLN A 197 -19.19 -16.25 5.12
N SER A 198 -19.93 -15.24 4.69
CA SER A 198 -19.36 -14.08 4.03
C SER A 198 -18.43 -13.29 4.97
N MET A 199 -18.75 -13.22 6.26
CA MET A 199 -17.89 -12.63 7.27
C MET A 199 -16.61 -13.47 7.49
N GLU A 200 -16.70 -14.79 7.54
CA GLU A 200 -15.53 -15.68 7.58
C GLU A 200 -14.63 -15.46 6.36
N PHE A 201 -15.18 -15.42 5.15
CA PHE A 201 -14.41 -15.13 3.93
C PHE A 201 -13.88 -13.70 3.90
N ALA A 202 -14.63 -12.75 4.46
CA ALA A 202 -14.15 -11.37 4.61
C ALA A 202 -12.98 -11.27 5.61
N THR A 203 -12.78 -12.26 6.51
CA THR A 203 -11.56 -12.32 7.32
C THR A 203 -10.32 -12.57 6.48
N GLU A 204 -10.44 -13.09 5.26
CA GLU A 204 -9.35 -13.14 4.27
C GLU A 204 -9.02 -11.77 3.67
N ALA A 205 -9.81 -10.73 3.95
CA ALA A 205 -9.49 -9.37 3.56
C ALA A 205 -8.30 -8.83 4.35
N LEU A 206 -7.57 -7.94 3.72
CA LEU A 206 -6.26 -7.49 4.17
C LEU A 206 -6.32 -6.53 5.36
N ASN A 207 -7.44 -5.78 5.48
CA ASN A 207 -7.70 -4.87 6.59
C ASN A 207 -9.21 -4.71 6.85
N GLU A 208 -9.58 -4.01 7.91
CA GLU A 208 -10.97 -3.81 8.35
C GLU A 208 -11.84 -3.11 7.30
N HIS A 209 -11.27 -2.14 6.57
CA HIS A 209 -11.98 -1.46 5.48
C HIS A 209 -12.32 -2.42 4.34
N GLN A 210 -11.35 -3.18 3.88
CA GLN A 210 -11.54 -4.19 2.82
C GLN A 210 -12.50 -5.29 3.26
N ARG A 211 -12.46 -5.66 4.53
CA ARG A 211 -13.40 -6.61 5.14
C ARG A 211 -14.84 -6.12 5.00
N THR A 212 -15.09 -4.88 5.36
CA THR A 212 -16.42 -4.26 5.23
C THR A 212 -16.89 -4.19 3.77
N LEU A 213 -15.98 -3.87 2.84
CA LEU A 213 -16.31 -3.80 1.41
C LEU A 213 -16.63 -5.19 0.84
N ARG A 214 -15.87 -6.23 1.19
CA ARG A 214 -16.15 -7.62 0.74
C ARG A 214 -17.53 -8.12 1.13
N MET A 215 -18.05 -7.72 2.28
CA MET A 215 -19.40 -8.05 2.71
C MET A 215 -20.49 -7.56 1.74
N ARG A 216 -20.23 -6.54 0.91
CA ARG A 216 -21.15 -6.07 -0.13
C ARG A 216 -21.26 -7.03 -1.32
N GLY A 217 -20.17 -7.77 -1.60
CA GLY A 217 -20.13 -8.80 -2.66
C GLY A 217 -20.69 -10.16 -2.26
N ARG A 218 -21.34 -10.28 -1.10
CA ARG A 218 -21.98 -11.51 -0.67
C ARG A 218 -23.05 -11.96 -1.64
N PRO A 219 -23.32 -13.26 -1.76
CA PRO A 219 -24.46 -13.74 -2.54
C PRO A 219 -25.78 -13.11 -2.08
N LYS A 220 -26.59 -12.71 -3.05
CA LYS A 220 -27.94 -12.18 -2.81
C LYS A 220 -28.93 -13.32 -2.67
N ILE A 221 -29.90 -13.18 -1.79
CA ILE A 221 -31.01 -14.12 -1.67
C ILE A 221 -32.22 -13.49 -2.29
N VAL A 222 -32.88 -14.19 -3.20
CA VAL A 222 -34.12 -13.76 -3.86
C VAL A 222 -35.21 -14.81 -3.64
N LEU A 223 -36.41 -14.35 -3.32
CA LEU A 223 -37.56 -15.17 -3.05
C LEU A 223 -38.52 -15.13 -4.26
N ALA A 224 -38.83 -16.29 -4.81
CA ALA A 224 -39.88 -16.52 -5.81
C ALA A 224 -41.04 -17.28 -5.15
N ARG A 225 -42.25 -16.92 -5.49
CA ARG A 225 -43.46 -17.57 -4.97
C ARG A 225 -44.22 -18.39 -6.04
N THR A 226 -43.80 -18.27 -7.29
CA THR A 226 -44.38 -18.99 -8.41
C THR A 226 -43.30 -19.55 -9.34
N TYR A 227 -43.67 -20.49 -10.18
CA TYR A 227 -42.80 -21.05 -11.20
C TYR A 227 -42.29 -19.97 -12.17
N GLU A 228 -43.13 -19.05 -12.56
CA GLU A 228 -42.83 -17.97 -13.50
C GLU A 228 -41.86 -16.95 -12.88
N GLU A 229 -42.02 -16.62 -11.61
CA GLU A 229 -41.07 -15.78 -10.89
C GLU A 229 -39.68 -16.45 -10.84
N ALA A 230 -39.64 -17.75 -10.50
CA ALA A 230 -38.38 -18.50 -10.39
C ALA A 230 -37.64 -18.58 -11.74
N THR A 231 -38.37 -18.89 -12.81
CA THR A 231 -37.79 -18.94 -14.17
C THR A 231 -37.34 -17.58 -14.66
N THR A 232 -38.09 -16.51 -14.38
CA THR A 232 -37.74 -15.14 -14.74
C THR A 232 -36.48 -14.69 -14.04
N LEU A 233 -36.32 -14.97 -12.72
CA LEU A 233 -35.13 -14.67 -11.96
C LEU A 233 -33.90 -15.40 -12.49
N TYR A 234 -34.05 -16.67 -12.84
CA TYR A 234 -32.98 -17.45 -13.46
C TYR A 234 -32.58 -16.90 -14.83
N ASP A 235 -33.59 -16.66 -15.71
CA ASP A 235 -33.35 -16.23 -17.10
C ASP A 235 -32.67 -14.86 -17.20
N ARG A 236 -32.92 -13.98 -16.24
CA ARG A 236 -32.30 -12.65 -16.19
C ARG A 236 -30.79 -12.73 -16.03
N HIS A 237 -30.28 -13.63 -15.19
CA HIS A 237 -28.87 -13.77 -14.90
C HIS A 237 -28.41 -15.23 -14.72
N PRO A 238 -28.47 -16.07 -15.75
CA PRO A 238 -28.29 -17.52 -15.64
C PRO A 238 -26.87 -17.91 -15.23
N ASN A 239 -25.89 -17.09 -15.55
CA ASN A 239 -24.48 -17.31 -15.19
C ASN A 239 -24.13 -16.92 -13.74
N ASN A 240 -25.03 -16.24 -13.05
CA ASN A 240 -24.81 -15.69 -11.71
C ASN A 240 -25.66 -16.38 -10.63
N VAL A 241 -26.20 -17.57 -10.93
CA VAL A 241 -26.95 -18.38 -9.96
C VAL A 241 -26.00 -19.34 -9.25
N LEU A 242 -25.85 -19.16 -7.93
CA LEU A 242 -25.02 -20.03 -7.10
C LEU A 242 -25.71 -21.37 -6.81
N GLY A 243 -27.03 -21.34 -6.64
CA GLY A 243 -27.88 -22.50 -6.47
C GLY A 243 -29.35 -22.13 -6.32
N VAL A 244 -30.23 -23.13 -6.47
CA VAL A 244 -31.69 -22.99 -6.35
C VAL A 244 -32.20 -23.94 -5.27
N ILE A 245 -32.96 -23.41 -4.32
CA ILE A 245 -33.70 -24.13 -3.28
C ILE A 245 -35.19 -24.01 -3.67
N THR A 246 -35.87 -25.11 -3.88
CA THR A 246 -37.26 -25.08 -4.30
C THR A 246 -38.13 -26.02 -3.49
N ASP A 247 -39.32 -25.54 -3.10
CA ASP A 247 -40.40 -26.44 -2.67
C ASP A 247 -40.84 -27.34 -3.81
N ALA A 248 -41.50 -28.43 -3.51
CA ALA A 248 -42.12 -29.31 -4.52
C ALA A 248 -43.42 -28.75 -5.11
N ARG A 249 -44.17 -27.99 -4.28
CA ARG A 249 -45.57 -27.59 -4.57
C ARG A 249 -45.76 -26.09 -4.42
N TYR A 250 -46.07 -25.41 -5.52
CA TYR A 250 -46.38 -23.98 -5.57
C TYR A 250 -47.15 -23.63 -6.89
N PRO A 251 -47.68 -22.39 -7.05
CA PRO A 251 -48.40 -21.97 -8.23
C PRO A 251 -47.56 -22.01 -9.51
N ARG A 252 -48.19 -22.58 -10.57
CA ARG A 252 -47.73 -22.58 -11.95
C ARG A 252 -48.87 -22.30 -12.87
N GLY A 253 -48.74 -21.26 -13.74
CA GLY A 253 -49.87 -20.82 -14.58
C GLY A 253 -51.12 -20.36 -13.77
N GLY A 254 -50.85 -19.80 -12.54
CA GLY A 254 -51.90 -19.34 -11.66
C GLY A 254 -52.62 -20.42 -10.83
N VAL A 255 -52.23 -21.70 -10.96
CA VAL A 255 -52.81 -22.83 -10.21
C VAL A 255 -51.71 -23.56 -9.43
N VAL A 256 -52.02 -23.95 -8.18
CA VAL A 256 -51.08 -24.75 -7.37
C VAL A 256 -50.81 -26.10 -8.03
N ASP A 257 -49.55 -26.36 -8.42
CA ASP A 257 -49.11 -27.60 -9.08
C ASP A 257 -48.24 -28.38 -8.08
N PRO A 258 -48.62 -29.64 -7.66
CA PRO A 258 -47.85 -30.45 -6.73
C PRO A 258 -46.50 -30.87 -7.27
N GLN A 259 -46.25 -30.76 -8.56
CA GLN A 259 -45.03 -31.14 -9.26
C GLN A 259 -44.22 -29.94 -9.80
N ALA A 260 -44.61 -28.70 -9.45
CA ALA A 260 -43.99 -27.49 -9.96
C ALA A 260 -42.48 -27.48 -9.70
N GLY A 261 -42.05 -27.83 -8.48
CA GLY A 261 -40.63 -27.91 -8.11
C GLY A 261 -39.86 -28.98 -8.89
N VAL A 262 -40.45 -30.17 -9.08
CA VAL A 262 -39.81 -31.23 -9.84
C VAL A 262 -39.65 -30.83 -11.33
N GLN A 263 -40.63 -30.12 -11.89
CA GLN A 263 -40.54 -29.60 -13.26
C GLN A 263 -39.50 -28.49 -13.39
N LEU A 264 -39.39 -27.62 -12.38
CA LEU A 264 -38.33 -26.61 -12.32
C LEU A 264 -36.95 -27.28 -12.29
N LEU A 265 -36.75 -28.32 -11.47
CA LEU A 265 -35.47 -29.07 -11.43
C LEU A 265 -35.14 -29.66 -12.79
N ALA A 266 -36.13 -30.29 -13.49
CA ALA A 266 -35.94 -30.85 -14.81
C ALA A 266 -35.52 -29.80 -15.86
N GLU A 267 -36.16 -28.64 -15.84
CA GLU A 267 -35.83 -27.53 -16.73
C GLU A 267 -34.45 -26.94 -16.47
N LEU A 268 -34.13 -26.62 -15.21
CA LEU A 268 -32.85 -26.04 -14.86
C LEU A 268 -31.68 -27.01 -15.10
N ARG A 269 -31.89 -28.30 -14.87
CA ARG A 269 -30.87 -29.33 -15.14
C ARG A 269 -30.56 -29.49 -16.64
N LYS A 270 -31.49 -29.24 -17.51
CA LYS A 270 -31.26 -29.22 -18.96
C LYS A 270 -30.42 -28.03 -19.39
N ARG A 271 -30.61 -26.89 -18.71
CA ARG A 271 -29.89 -25.63 -19.00
C ARG A 271 -28.49 -25.59 -18.40
N ASP A 272 -28.34 -26.04 -17.15
CA ASP A 272 -27.05 -26.20 -16.47
C ASP A 272 -26.94 -27.56 -15.80
N PRO A 273 -26.16 -28.51 -16.41
CA PRO A 273 -25.98 -29.86 -15.88
C PRO A 273 -25.36 -29.91 -14.48
N PHE A 274 -24.70 -28.83 -14.04
CA PHE A 274 -23.94 -28.81 -12.78
C PHE A 274 -24.47 -27.80 -11.76
N LEU A 275 -25.58 -27.10 -12.05
CA LEU A 275 -26.19 -26.18 -11.10
C LEU A 275 -26.57 -26.91 -9.78
N PRO A 276 -26.22 -26.43 -8.61
CA PRO A 276 -26.70 -26.96 -7.35
C PRO A 276 -28.22 -26.77 -7.22
N LEU A 277 -28.92 -27.84 -6.98
CA LEU A 277 -30.36 -27.85 -6.82
C LEU A 277 -30.72 -28.57 -5.54
N ILE A 278 -31.64 -27.97 -4.75
CA ILE A 278 -32.16 -28.53 -3.51
C ILE A 278 -33.70 -28.57 -3.65
N LEU A 279 -34.28 -29.74 -3.38
CA LEU A 279 -35.76 -29.92 -3.33
C LEU A 279 -36.19 -30.08 -1.87
N GLU A 280 -37.02 -29.20 -1.42
CA GLU A 280 -37.68 -29.30 -0.11
C GLU A 280 -39.08 -29.89 -0.28
N SER A 281 -39.44 -30.86 0.53
CA SER A 281 -40.79 -31.40 0.50
C SER A 281 -41.18 -32.08 1.81
N ALA A 282 -42.47 -32.08 2.13
CA ALA A 282 -43.03 -32.87 3.22
C ALA A 282 -43.31 -34.33 2.79
N GLU A 283 -43.29 -34.61 1.49
CA GLU A 283 -43.58 -35.90 0.89
C GLU A 283 -42.26 -36.62 0.57
N SER A 284 -41.99 -37.72 1.26
CA SER A 284 -40.74 -38.48 1.11
C SER A 284 -40.54 -39.11 -0.27
N GLU A 285 -41.58 -39.27 -1.05
CA GLU A 285 -41.52 -39.80 -2.43
C GLU A 285 -40.77 -38.85 -3.36
N ASN A 286 -40.80 -37.55 -3.10
CA ASN A 286 -40.07 -36.52 -3.85
C ASN A 286 -38.54 -36.67 -3.74
N ALA A 287 -38.01 -37.44 -2.76
CA ALA A 287 -36.59 -37.79 -2.70
C ALA A 287 -36.12 -38.59 -3.95
N LEU A 288 -37.00 -39.43 -4.54
CA LEU A 288 -36.68 -40.15 -5.79
C LEU A 288 -36.57 -39.20 -6.96
N HIS A 289 -37.45 -38.20 -7.03
CA HIS A 289 -37.44 -37.16 -8.07
C HIS A 289 -36.17 -36.28 -7.92
N ALA A 290 -35.84 -35.86 -6.72
CA ALA A 290 -34.59 -35.09 -6.45
C ALA A 290 -33.38 -35.88 -6.98
N LYS A 291 -33.25 -37.14 -6.63
CA LYS A 291 -32.19 -38.03 -7.08
C LYS A 291 -32.10 -38.16 -8.60
N ALA A 292 -33.26 -38.29 -9.28
CA ALA A 292 -33.34 -38.41 -10.74
C ALA A 292 -32.75 -37.19 -11.48
N TYR A 293 -32.83 -35.99 -10.87
CA TYR A 293 -32.28 -34.74 -11.43
C TYR A 293 -30.99 -34.32 -10.75
N ASN A 294 -30.34 -35.20 -10.00
CA ASN A 294 -29.11 -34.91 -9.25
C ASN A 294 -29.24 -33.66 -8.36
N ALA A 295 -30.36 -33.58 -7.64
CA ALA A 295 -30.68 -32.56 -6.63
C ALA A 295 -30.59 -33.20 -5.24
N ASP A 296 -30.23 -32.38 -4.23
CA ASP A 296 -30.29 -32.79 -2.84
C ASP A 296 -31.73 -32.67 -2.33
N PHE A 297 -32.14 -33.55 -1.42
CA PHE A 297 -33.50 -33.58 -0.85
C PHE A 297 -33.47 -33.19 0.62
N ILE A 298 -34.39 -32.29 1.02
CA ILE A 298 -34.62 -31.87 2.40
C ILE A 298 -36.06 -32.20 2.80
N ASP A 299 -36.22 -32.99 3.87
CA ASP A 299 -37.51 -33.32 4.45
C ASP A 299 -38.02 -32.17 5.35
N LYS A 300 -39.11 -31.50 4.93
CA LYS A 300 -39.74 -30.40 5.69
C LYS A 300 -40.35 -30.85 7.03
N ASN A 301 -40.59 -32.16 7.22
CA ASN A 301 -41.06 -32.70 8.49
C ASN A 301 -39.93 -33.02 9.48
N SER A 302 -38.66 -32.91 9.03
CA SER A 302 -37.51 -33.20 9.87
C SER A 302 -37.35 -32.11 10.96
N LYS A 303 -37.18 -32.55 12.22
CA LYS A 303 -36.81 -31.62 13.31
C LYS A 303 -35.45 -30.96 13.10
N LYS A 304 -34.66 -31.46 12.16
CA LYS A 304 -33.33 -30.96 11.83
C LYS A 304 -33.28 -30.23 10.49
N MET A 305 -34.45 -29.92 9.90
CA MET A 305 -34.55 -29.29 8.58
C MET A 305 -33.58 -28.11 8.39
N ALA A 306 -33.56 -27.16 9.30
CA ALA A 306 -32.70 -25.98 9.24
C ALA A 306 -31.20 -26.34 9.28
N VAL A 307 -30.82 -27.37 10.06
CA VAL A 307 -29.46 -27.86 10.14
C VAL A 307 -29.04 -28.57 8.84
N ASP A 308 -29.95 -29.43 8.32
CA ASP A 308 -29.71 -30.18 7.09
C ASP A 308 -29.61 -29.22 5.89
N LEU A 309 -30.49 -28.22 5.80
CA LEU A 309 -30.45 -27.19 4.77
C LEU A 309 -29.11 -26.42 4.81
N ARG A 310 -28.71 -25.98 6.00
CA ARG A 310 -27.45 -25.24 6.20
C ARG A 310 -26.24 -26.08 5.74
N GLU A 311 -26.20 -27.35 6.12
CA GLU A 311 -25.09 -28.23 5.77
C GLU A 311 -25.03 -28.49 4.25
N VAL A 312 -26.18 -28.75 3.60
CA VAL A 312 -26.24 -28.94 2.15
C VAL A 312 -25.84 -27.65 1.41
N VAL A 313 -26.35 -26.50 1.81
CA VAL A 313 -25.98 -25.20 1.22
C VAL A 313 -24.49 -24.95 1.39
N LYS A 314 -23.92 -25.23 2.60
CA LYS A 314 -22.49 -25.08 2.86
C LYS A 314 -21.64 -25.90 1.89
N GLN A 315 -22.00 -27.15 1.67
CA GLN A 315 -21.24 -28.06 0.83
C GLN A 315 -21.46 -27.84 -0.67
N ARG A 316 -22.71 -27.64 -1.10
CA ARG A 316 -23.07 -27.59 -2.53
C ARG A 316 -22.88 -26.24 -3.16
N PHE A 317 -23.10 -25.16 -2.41
CA PHE A 317 -22.97 -23.78 -2.93
C PHE A 317 -21.54 -23.23 -2.77
N GLY A 318 -20.61 -24.06 -2.24
CA GLY A 318 -19.19 -23.76 -2.19
C GLY A 318 -18.76 -22.88 -1.00
N PHE A 319 -19.57 -22.76 0.05
CA PHE A 319 -19.21 -22.00 1.26
C PHE A 319 -18.22 -22.71 2.18
N GLY A 320 -18.22 -24.05 2.18
CA GLY A 320 -17.31 -24.83 3.01
C GLY A 320 -15.88 -24.93 2.45
N ASP A 321 -15.07 -25.76 3.12
CA ASP A 321 -13.76 -26.17 2.63
C ASP A 321 -13.89 -26.81 1.26
N PHE A 322 -12.88 -26.59 0.41
CA PHE A 322 -12.82 -27.30 -0.85
C PHE A 322 -12.25 -28.70 -0.63
N ILE A 323 -13.05 -29.73 -0.94
CA ILE A 323 -12.65 -31.12 -0.78
C ILE A 323 -12.39 -31.71 -2.16
N PHE A 324 -11.14 -31.97 -2.48
CA PHE A 324 -10.77 -32.75 -3.65
C PHE A 324 -11.11 -34.21 -3.42
N ARG A 325 -11.81 -34.82 -4.35
CA ARG A 325 -12.29 -36.20 -4.28
C ARG A 325 -11.74 -37.02 -5.42
N ASP A 326 -11.50 -38.27 -5.16
CA ASP A 326 -11.26 -39.26 -6.20
C ASP A 326 -12.54 -39.46 -7.04
N PRO A 327 -12.46 -39.39 -8.37
CA PRO A 327 -13.64 -39.47 -9.23
C PRO A 327 -14.37 -40.82 -9.21
N GLN A 328 -13.70 -41.91 -8.84
CA GLN A 328 -14.26 -43.26 -8.83
C GLN A 328 -14.80 -43.64 -7.45
N THR A 329 -14.02 -43.37 -6.41
CA THR A 329 -14.37 -43.77 -5.05
C THR A 329 -15.11 -42.73 -4.26
N HIS A 330 -15.09 -41.46 -4.73
CA HIS A 330 -15.60 -40.27 -4.05
C HIS A 330 -14.97 -40.00 -2.69
N GLN A 331 -13.89 -40.69 -2.34
CA GLN A 331 -13.15 -40.44 -1.11
C GLN A 331 -12.38 -39.10 -1.17
N GLU A 332 -12.19 -38.52 0.00
CA GLU A 332 -11.39 -37.30 0.13
C GLU A 332 -9.91 -37.61 -0.17
N VAL A 333 -9.32 -36.83 -1.09
CA VAL A 333 -7.90 -36.93 -1.47
C VAL A 333 -7.11 -35.80 -0.85
N MET A 334 -7.69 -34.59 -0.85
CA MET A 334 -7.06 -33.37 -0.32
C MET A 334 -8.13 -32.37 0.06
N ARG A 335 -7.79 -31.44 0.98
CA ARG A 335 -8.67 -30.38 1.45
C ARG A 335 -7.97 -29.05 1.38
N ALA A 336 -8.70 -27.99 1.05
CA ALA A 336 -8.24 -26.60 1.08
C ALA A 336 -9.27 -25.74 1.81
N ASN A 337 -8.86 -25.08 2.90
CA ASN A 337 -9.72 -24.28 3.75
C ASN A 337 -9.68 -22.80 3.33
N ASN A 338 -8.59 -22.35 2.70
CA ASN A 338 -8.34 -20.98 2.29
C ASN A 338 -7.62 -20.93 0.94
N LEU A 339 -7.44 -19.71 0.41
CA LEU A 339 -6.82 -19.49 -0.90
C LEU A 339 -5.36 -19.94 -0.98
N LYS A 340 -4.59 -19.79 0.09
CA LYS A 340 -3.19 -20.23 0.14
C LYS A 340 -3.09 -21.75 0.02
N GLU A 341 -3.95 -22.46 0.74
CA GLU A 341 -4.03 -23.92 0.66
C GLU A 341 -4.56 -24.40 -0.70
N MET A 342 -5.61 -23.73 -1.24
CA MET A 342 -6.12 -24.03 -2.59
C MET A 342 -5.03 -23.89 -3.64
N GLN A 343 -4.25 -22.83 -3.57
CA GLN A 343 -3.13 -22.55 -4.46
C GLN A 343 -2.08 -23.67 -4.43
N SER A 344 -1.74 -24.16 -3.24
CA SER A 344 -0.82 -25.27 -3.06
C SER A 344 -1.44 -26.61 -3.52
N ALA A 345 -2.70 -26.84 -3.21
CA ALA A 345 -3.43 -28.05 -3.56
C ALA A 345 -3.55 -28.24 -5.07
N ILE A 346 -3.83 -27.19 -5.83
CA ILE A 346 -3.94 -27.25 -7.30
C ILE A 346 -2.65 -27.80 -7.94
N LEU A 347 -1.47 -27.49 -7.38
CA LEU A 347 -0.20 -27.96 -7.92
C LEU A 347 0.08 -29.43 -7.59
N THR A 348 -0.49 -29.97 -6.51
CA THR A 348 -0.10 -31.26 -5.93
C THR A 348 -1.17 -32.34 -5.97
N VAL A 349 -2.45 -31.96 -6.09
CA VAL A 349 -3.58 -32.93 -6.15
C VAL A 349 -3.47 -33.86 -7.37
N PRO A 350 -3.90 -35.15 -7.32
CA PRO A 350 -3.93 -36.03 -8.50
C PRO A 350 -4.68 -35.41 -9.67
N ALA A 351 -4.17 -35.62 -10.88
CA ALA A 351 -4.69 -35.03 -12.11
C ALA A 351 -6.17 -35.34 -12.35
N GLU A 352 -6.56 -36.62 -12.09
CA GLU A 352 -7.94 -37.08 -12.28
C GLU A 352 -8.91 -36.36 -11.33
N SER A 353 -8.51 -36.11 -10.08
CA SER A 353 -9.29 -35.36 -9.11
C SER A 353 -9.45 -33.89 -9.53
N LEU A 354 -8.36 -33.23 -9.96
CA LEU A 354 -8.43 -31.87 -10.45
C LEU A 354 -9.38 -31.76 -11.63
N LEU A 355 -9.23 -32.62 -12.64
CA LEU A 355 -10.08 -32.68 -13.83
C LEU A 355 -11.55 -32.87 -13.46
N TYR A 356 -11.85 -33.80 -12.55
CA TYR A 356 -13.20 -34.05 -12.05
C TYR A 356 -13.88 -32.79 -11.50
N HIS A 357 -13.11 -31.99 -10.70
CA HIS A 357 -13.67 -30.80 -10.05
C HIS A 357 -13.79 -29.60 -10.99
N ILE A 358 -12.89 -29.44 -11.93
CA ILE A 358 -12.94 -28.31 -12.88
C ILE A 358 -14.05 -28.49 -13.89
N THR A 359 -14.16 -29.67 -14.54
CA THR A 359 -15.20 -29.97 -15.53
C THR A 359 -16.62 -29.84 -14.98
N ARG A 360 -16.78 -29.89 -13.64
CA ARG A 360 -18.07 -29.74 -12.96
C ARG A 360 -18.26 -28.36 -12.32
N ASN A 361 -17.42 -27.38 -12.67
CA ASN A 361 -17.47 -26.01 -12.16
C ASN A 361 -17.33 -25.91 -10.62
N HIS A 362 -16.80 -26.94 -9.91
CA HIS A 362 -16.68 -26.90 -8.46
C HIS A 362 -15.70 -25.85 -8.01
N VAL A 363 -14.52 -25.73 -8.66
CA VAL A 363 -13.49 -24.73 -8.34
C VAL A 363 -14.02 -23.31 -8.61
N SER A 364 -14.62 -23.08 -9.78
CA SER A 364 -15.20 -21.78 -10.12
C SER A 364 -16.28 -21.37 -9.10
N ARG A 365 -17.16 -22.28 -8.70
CA ARG A 365 -18.21 -22.01 -7.70
C ARG A 365 -17.64 -21.66 -6.32
N TRP A 366 -16.62 -22.38 -5.88
CA TRP A 366 -15.94 -22.11 -4.61
C TRP A 366 -15.28 -20.74 -4.60
N LEU A 367 -14.70 -20.32 -5.73
CA LEU A 367 -14.15 -18.98 -5.91
C LEU A 367 -15.25 -17.91 -5.92
N ARG A 368 -16.41 -18.18 -6.56
CA ARG A 368 -17.55 -17.25 -6.59
C ARG A 368 -18.17 -17.02 -5.22
N SER A 369 -18.31 -18.06 -4.41
CA SER A 369 -18.83 -17.92 -3.03
C SER A 369 -17.96 -17.01 -2.16
N ARG A 370 -16.68 -16.88 -2.50
CA ARG A 370 -15.67 -16.00 -1.86
C ARG A 370 -15.52 -14.64 -2.53
N ALA A 371 -16.43 -14.28 -3.41
CA ALA A 371 -16.40 -13.03 -4.17
C ALA A 371 -15.11 -12.82 -4.99
N MET A 372 -14.52 -13.90 -5.51
CA MET A 372 -13.37 -13.88 -6.42
C MET A 372 -13.86 -14.03 -7.88
N PHE A 373 -14.71 -13.12 -8.30
CA PHE A 373 -15.46 -13.25 -9.56
C PHE A 373 -14.56 -13.33 -10.81
N PRO A 374 -13.51 -12.48 -11.00
CA PRO A 374 -12.65 -12.57 -12.17
C PRO A 374 -11.91 -13.92 -12.27
N ALA A 375 -11.32 -14.38 -11.16
CA ALA A 375 -10.63 -15.67 -11.14
C ALA A 375 -11.59 -16.86 -11.37
N ALA A 376 -12.79 -16.79 -10.81
CA ALA A 376 -13.82 -17.78 -11.01
C ALA A 376 -14.29 -17.85 -12.46
N GLU A 377 -14.47 -16.72 -13.11
CA GLU A 377 -14.87 -16.63 -14.52
C GLU A 377 -13.78 -17.18 -15.44
N PHE A 378 -12.52 -16.81 -15.19
CA PHE A 378 -11.38 -17.37 -15.89
C PHE A 378 -11.34 -18.90 -15.82
N VAL A 379 -11.47 -19.47 -14.62
CA VAL A 379 -11.49 -20.93 -14.43
C VAL A 379 -12.67 -21.59 -15.14
N LYS A 380 -13.83 -20.92 -15.20
CA LYS A 380 -15.03 -21.44 -15.90
C LYS A 380 -14.85 -21.47 -17.42
N GLN A 381 -14.15 -20.47 -17.98
CA GLN A 381 -13.93 -20.33 -19.41
C GLN A 381 -12.80 -21.20 -19.98
N LEU A 382 -12.00 -21.85 -19.13
CA LEU A 382 -10.96 -22.78 -19.57
C LEU A 382 -11.58 -23.91 -20.38
N SER A 383 -11.31 -23.93 -21.69
CA SER A 383 -11.77 -24.98 -22.57
C SER A 383 -10.88 -26.22 -22.46
N TRP A 384 -11.49 -27.37 -22.20
CA TRP A 384 -10.79 -28.65 -22.03
C TRP A 384 -10.48 -29.32 -23.37
N GLU A 385 -11.14 -28.90 -24.42
CA GLU A 385 -10.93 -29.43 -25.76
C GLU A 385 -9.68 -28.87 -26.42
N GLU A 386 -9.25 -27.66 -25.99
CA GLU A 386 -8.06 -26.98 -26.53
C GLU A 386 -6.76 -27.27 -25.78
N LEU A 387 -6.82 -27.73 -24.54
CA LEU A 387 -5.66 -27.96 -23.69
C LEU A 387 -5.45 -29.47 -23.47
N GLN A 388 -4.54 -30.06 -24.23
CA GLN A 388 -4.19 -31.50 -24.12
C GLN A 388 -3.31 -31.83 -22.88
N ASP A 389 -2.83 -30.81 -22.13
CA ASP A 389 -1.90 -30.97 -21.00
C ASP A 389 -2.51 -30.47 -19.70
N ILE A 390 -2.78 -31.38 -18.77
CA ILE A 390 -3.35 -31.04 -17.45
C ILE A 390 -2.39 -30.16 -16.62
N ASP A 391 -1.09 -30.28 -16.83
CA ASP A 391 -0.10 -29.46 -16.09
C ASP A 391 -0.10 -28.00 -16.58
N ALA A 392 -0.49 -27.75 -17.83
CA ALA A 392 -0.73 -26.40 -18.31
C ALA A 392 -1.97 -25.77 -17.62
N HIS A 393 -3.03 -26.56 -17.43
CA HIS A 393 -4.22 -26.12 -16.69
C HIS A 393 -3.91 -25.82 -15.22
N ARG A 394 -3.14 -26.69 -14.56
CA ARG A 394 -2.68 -26.45 -13.18
C ARG A 394 -2.01 -25.10 -13.06
N ARG A 395 -1.05 -24.85 -13.96
CA ARG A 395 -0.32 -23.59 -14.01
C ARG A 395 -1.23 -22.41 -14.27
N ALA A 396 -2.12 -22.50 -15.25
CA ALA A 396 -3.06 -21.42 -15.56
C ALA A 396 -3.98 -21.06 -14.39
N ILE A 397 -4.56 -22.05 -13.71
CA ILE A 397 -5.40 -21.81 -12.54
C ILE A 397 -4.59 -21.26 -11.37
N PHE A 398 -3.40 -21.82 -11.14
CA PHE A 398 -2.49 -21.34 -10.13
C PHE A 398 -2.12 -19.87 -10.34
N GLU A 399 -1.69 -19.52 -11.56
CA GLU A 399 -1.33 -18.15 -11.95
C GLU A 399 -2.53 -17.21 -11.80
N ALA A 400 -3.73 -17.62 -12.24
CA ALA A 400 -4.94 -16.82 -12.07
C ALA A 400 -5.25 -16.48 -10.60
N ILE A 401 -5.10 -17.44 -9.70
CA ILE A 401 -5.31 -17.21 -8.26
C ILE A 401 -4.22 -16.30 -7.69
N VAL A 402 -2.96 -16.52 -8.06
CA VAL A 402 -1.81 -15.71 -7.63
C VAL A 402 -1.95 -14.27 -8.08
N ASP A 403 -2.23 -14.05 -9.37
CA ASP A 403 -2.35 -12.72 -9.93
C ASP A 403 -3.55 -11.97 -9.33
N TYR A 404 -4.67 -12.66 -9.14
CA TYR A 404 -5.81 -12.08 -8.43
C TYR A 404 -5.43 -11.66 -7.00
N ARG A 405 -4.72 -12.49 -6.25
CA ARG A 405 -4.24 -12.15 -4.89
C ARG A 405 -3.29 -10.96 -4.92
N ARG A 406 -2.33 -10.92 -5.86
CA ARG A 406 -1.40 -9.79 -6.04
C ARG A 406 -2.15 -8.50 -6.33
N MET A 407 -3.05 -8.52 -7.30
CA MET A 407 -3.87 -7.35 -7.66
C MET A 407 -4.68 -6.82 -6.47
N LYS A 408 -5.30 -7.72 -5.68
CA LYS A 408 -6.07 -7.32 -4.49
C LYS A 408 -5.19 -6.84 -3.33
N ASN A 409 -3.96 -7.33 -3.23
CA ASN A 409 -3.00 -6.91 -2.21
C ASN A 409 -2.35 -5.55 -2.53
N GLN A 410 -2.26 -5.18 -3.79
CA GLN A 410 -1.64 -3.94 -4.24
C GLN A 410 -2.44 -2.72 -3.75
N GLY A 411 -1.74 -1.70 -3.26
CA GLY A 411 -2.34 -0.47 -2.73
C GLY A 411 -3.10 -0.65 -1.41
N VAL A 412 -2.91 -1.76 -0.71
CA VAL A 412 -3.59 -2.05 0.56
C VAL A 412 -2.59 -2.41 1.64
N VAL A 413 -2.62 -1.68 2.76
CA VAL A 413 -1.87 -2.05 3.97
C VAL A 413 -2.57 -3.22 4.65
N ALA A 414 -2.04 -4.42 4.47
CA ALA A 414 -2.58 -5.63 5.06
C ALA A 414 -2.21 -5.74 6.54
N VAL A 415 -3.09 -6.30 7.37
CA VAL A 415 -2.72 -6.76 8.71
C VAL A 415 -1.99 -8.09 8.57
N PHE A 416 -0.79 -8.18 9.13
CA PHE A 416 0.04 -9.38 9.05
C PHE A 416 -0.64 -10.56 9.75
N ARG A 417 -0.69 -11.70 9.05
CA ARG A 417 -1.22 -12.96 9.61
C ARG A 417 -0.38 -14.13 9.11
N ARG A 418 0.15 -14.93 10.04
CA ARG A 418 1.04 -16.08 9.73
C ARG A 418 0.40 -17.11 8.80
N ASP A 419 -0.90 -17.36 8.98
CA ASP A 419 -1.66 -18.31 8.17
C ASP A 419 -1.89 -17.85 6.72
N ARG A 420 -1.63 -16.57 6.40
CA ARG A 420 -1.94 -15.96 5.09
C ARG A 420 -0.77 -15.32 4.41
N PHE A 421 0.22 -14.84 5.18
CA PHE A 421 1.40 -14.20 4.63
C PHE A 421 2.27 -15.24 3.91
N ASP A 422 2.65 -14.97 2.67
CA ASP A 422 3.47 -15.83 1.83
C ASP A 422 4.32 -15.02 0.85
N ARG A 423 5.02 -15.72 -0.05
CA ARG A 423 5.89 -15.08 -1.07
C ARG A 423 5.15 -14.16 -2.06
N TYR A 424 3.82 -14.20 -2.11
CA TYR A 424 3.00 -13.35 -3.00
C TYR A 424 2.39 -12.14 -2.27
N SER A 425 2.61 -12.02 -0.97
CA SER A 425 2.21 -10.85 -0.19
C SER A 425 3.20 -9.72 -0.42
N ASN A 426 2.72 -8.48 -0.62
CA ASN A 426 3.56 -7.33 -0.95
C ASN A 426 3.80 -6.42 0.25
N PHE A 427 2.72 -5.94 0.91
CA PHE A 427 2.80 -4.98 2.00
C PHE A 427 1.93 -5.40 3.18
N ALA A 428 2.50 -5.48 4.38
CA ALA A 428 1.76 -5.77 5.59
C ALA A 428 2.28 -4.98 6.80
N ARG A 429 1.43 -4.82 7.83
CA ARG A 429 1.81 -4.24 9.12
C ARG A 429 1.64 -5.24 10.26
N ILE A 430 2.53 -5.18 11.23
CA ILE A 430 2.44 -5.86 12.53
C ILE A 430 2.25 -4.79 13.60
N GLY A 431 1.21 -4.92 14.43
CA GLY A 431 0.80 -3.90 15.40
C GLY A 431 -0.34 -2.99 14.90
N GLU A 432 -0.84 -2.15 15.81
CA GLU A 432 -1.99 -1.25 15.56
C GLU A 432 -1.59 0.23 15.54
N GLY A 433 -0.33 0.54 15.87
CA GLY A 433 0.20 1.89 15.87
C GLY A 433 0.44 2.49 14.49
N SER A 434 1.22 3.58 14.44
CA SER A 434 1.59 4.24 13.19
C SER A 434 2.64 3.46 12.40
N LEU A 435 2.59 3.57 11.07
CA LEU A 435 3.63 3.05 10.15
C LEU A 435 4.88 3.95 10.10
N GLY A 436 4.85 5.12 10.73
CA GLY A 436 5.88 6.15 10.57
C GLY A 436 5.85 6.83 9.20
N GLY A 437 6.77 7.75 8.96
CA GLY A 437 6.83 8.56 7.74
C GLY A 437 7.11 7.74 6.49
N LYS A 438 8.25 7.03 6.48
CA LYS A 438 8.65 6.18 5.32
C LYS A 438 7.64 5.06 5.04
N GLY A 439 7.09 4.41 6.09
CA GLY A 439 6.07 3.37 5.93
C GLY A 439 4.79 3.88 5.28
N ARG A 440 4.35 5.09 5.65
CA ARG A 440 3.21 5.77 5.00
C ARG A 440 3.51 6.12 3.55
N GLY A 441 4.72 6.63 3.27
CA GLY A 441 5.18 6.93 1.91
C GLY A 441 5.17 5.68 1.01
N LEU A 442 5.65 4.54 1.49
CA LEU A 442 5.61 3.26 0.75
C LEU A 442 4.18 2.78 0.48
N ALA A 443 3.29 2.85 1.48
CA ALA A 443 1.89 2.51 1.29
C ALA A 443 1.20 3.42 0.27
N PHE A 444 1.56 4.70 0.26
CA PHE A 444 1.08 5.69 -0.70
C PHE A 444 1.55 5.40 -2.12
N ILE A 445 2.85 5.05 -2.30
CA ILE A 445 3.40 4.63 -3.61
C ILE A 445 2.66 3.40 -4.14
N ASP A 446 2.47 2.38 -3.30
CA ASP A 446 1.76 1.15 -3.72
C ASP A 446 0.34 1.46 -4.20
N ASN A 447 -0.32 2.43 -3.57
CA ASN A 447 -1.62 2.93 -3.99
C ASN A 447 -1.55 3.68 -5.33
N ILE A 448 -0.53 4.52 -5.57
CA ILE A 448 -0.31 5.19 -6.86
C ILE A 448 -0.13 4.14 -7.96
N VAL A 449 0.77 3.18 -7.78
CA VAL A 449 1.06 2.13 -8.78
C VAL A 449 -0.20 1.34 -9.14
N LYS A 450 -1.09 1.09 -8.16
CA LYS A 450 -2.37 0.40 -8.40
C LYS A 450 -3.33 1.20 -9.26
N HIS A 451 -3.46 2.50 -9.02
CA HIS A 451 -4.45 3.34 -9.70
C HIS A 451 -3.97 3.92 -11.03
N HIS A 452 -2.69 3.71 -11.37
CA HIS A 452 -2.06 4.19 -12.59
C HIS A 452 -1.49 3.02 -13.42
N PRO A 453 -2.37 2.24 -14.12
CA PRO A 453 -1.94 1.11 -14.93
C PRO A 453 -1.02 1.51 -16.08
N GLU A 454 -1.00 2.78 -16.47
CA GLU A 454 -0.07 3.36 -17.45
C GLU A 454 1.40 3.17 -17.07
N LEU A 455 1.73 3.06 -15.79
CA LEU A 455 3.07 2.75 -15.32
C LEU A 455 3.56 1.35 -15.76
N ASN A 456 2.62 0.45 -16.03
CA ASN A 456 2.89 -0.93 -16.47
C ASN A 456 2.49 -1.17 -17.94
N GLN A 457 2.43 -0.10 -18.76
CA GLN A 457 2.12 -0.19 -20.19
C GLN A 457 3.26 -0.77 -21.03
N PHE A 458 4.47 -0.84 -20.49
CA PHE A 458 5.64 -1.35 -21.20
C PHE A 458 5.75 -2.87 -21.05
N ASP A 459 5.85 -3.61 -22.16
CA ASP A 459 5.93 -5.08 -22.15
C ASP A 459 7.21 -5.60 -21.46
N ASN A 460 8.27 -4.80 -21.44
CA ASN A 460 9.58 -5.16 -20.89
C ASN A 460 9.92 -4.45 -19.56
N ALA A 461 8.93 -3.82 -18.91
CA ALA A 461 9.15 -3.17 -17.61
C ALA A 461 7.96 -3.38 -16.67
N THR A 462 8.26 -3.54 -15.39
CA THR A 462 7.24 -3.63 -14.32
C THR A 462 7.61 -2.68 -13.20
N VAL A 463 6.64 -1.88 -12.74
CA VAL A 463 6.80 -0.96 -11.61
C VAL A 463 6.15 -1.56 -10.37
N MET A 464 6.88 -1.65 -9.25
CA MET A 464 6.38 -2.19 -7.98
C MET A 464 7.17 -1.65 -6.78
N ILE A 465 6.69 -1.96 -5.57
CA ILE A 465 7.48 -1.83 -4.35
C ILE A 465 8.08 -3.20 -3.97
N PRO A 466 9.24 -3.26 -3.30
CA PRO A 466 9.74 -4.51 -2.74
C PRO A 466 8.80 -5.03 -1.64
N LYS A 467 8.82 -6.34 -1.40
CA LYS A 467 8.07 -6.93 -0.30
C LYS A 467 8.45 -6.27 1.03
N THR A 468 7.44 -5.77 1.74
CA THR A 468 7.60 -4.92 2.91
C THR A 468 6.68 -5.36 4.06
N VAL A 469 7.25 -5.45 5.26
CA VAL A 469 6.49 -5.57 6.51
C VAL A 469 6.90 -4.43 7.43
N VAL A 470 5.92 -3.73 8.00
CA VAL A 470 6.17 -2.62 8.91
C VAL A 470 5.78 -3.01 10.33
N LEU A 471 6.73 -2.93 11.24
CA LEU A 471 6.51 -3.02 12.68
C LEU A 471 6.04 -1.65 13.16
N CYS A 472 4.79 -1.54 13.62
CA CYS A 472 4.19 -0.29 14.02
C CYS A 472 4.77 0.27 15.32
N THR A 473 4.51 1.56 15.57
CA THR A 473 5.10 2.29 16.72
C THR A 473 4.69 1.77 18.10
N ASP A 474 3.55 1.11 18.22
CA ASP A 474 3.10 0.48 19.47
C ASP A 474 4.03 -0.65 19.94
N LEU A 475 4.64 -1.38 19.00
CA LEU A 475 5.63 -2.42 19.32
C LEU A 475 6.94 -1.82 19.90
N PHE A 476 7.32 -0.63 19.45
CA PHE A 476 8.46 0.10 20.04
C PHE A 476 8.14 0.51 21.48
N GLU A 477 6.96 1.07 21.74
CA GLU A 477 6.53 1.46 23.09
C GLU A 477 6.50 0.23 24.01
N GLU A 478 5.87 -0.87 23.57
CA GLU A 478 5.84 -2.14 24.32
C GLU A 478 7.27 -2.65 24.64
N PHE A 479 8.17 -2.62 23.66
CA PHE A 479 9.57 -3.03 23.85
C PHE A 479 10.31 -2.15 24.88
N MET A 480 10.15 -0.83 24.79
CA MET A 480 10.79 0.12 25.69
C MET A 480 10.28 -0.02 27.13
N ASP A 481 8.96 -0.14 27.30
CA ASP A 481 8.31 -0.27 28.60
C ASP A 481 8.60 -1.61 29.26
N TYR A 482 8.48 -2.72 28.52
CA TYR A 482 8.73 -4.07 29.04
C TYR A 482 10.16 -4.25 29.58
N ASN A 483 11.13 -3.65 28.92
CA ASN A 483 12.54 -3.76 29.28
C ASN A 483 13.06 -2.58 30.14
N ASN A 484 12.22 -1.60 30.50
CA ASN A 484 12.58 -0.41 31.28
C ASN A 484 13.78 0.35 30.71
N LEU A 485 13.83 0.54 29.39
CA LEU A 485 15.02 1.09 28.70
C LEU A 485 15.12 2.61 28.73
N TYR A 486 14.04 3.36 28.98
CA TYR A 486 14.01 4.83 28.87
C TYR A 486 15.08 5.51 29.74
N GLN A 487 15.32 5.05 30.96
CA GLN A 487 16.28 5.68 31.85
C GLN A 487 17.73 5.66 31.27
N LEU A 488 18.15 4.51 30.71
CA LEU A 488 19.45 4.38 30.07
C LEU A 488 19.48 5.11 28.71
N ALA A 489 18.44 4.96 27.93
CA ALA A 489 18.33 5.52 26.59
C ALA A 489 18.42 7.06 26.60
N LEU A 490 17.81 7.74 27.57
CA LEU A 490 17.84 9.19 27.71
C LEU A 490 19.10 9.72 28.43
N SER A 491 19.93 8.84 28.97
CA SER A 491 21.20 9.25 29.63
C SER A 491 22.28 9.66 28.62
N ASP A 492 23.39 10.19 29.10
CA ASP A 492 24.58 10.53 28.30
C ASP A 492 25.52 9.33 28.06
N ALA A 493 24.99 8.11 28.14
CA ALA A 493 25.77 6.89 27.88
C ALA A 493 26.29 6.85 26.43
N ASP A 494 27.43 6.18 26.24
CA ASP A 494 27.96 5.98 24.89
C ASP A 494 27.04 5.11 24.02
N ASP A 495 26.99 5.40 22.72
CA ASP A 495 26.13 4.70 21.75
C ASP A 495 26.33 3.19 21.78
N ALA A 496 27.57 2.71 21.98
CA ALA A 496 27.85 1.28 22.12
C ALA A 496 27.22 0.65 23.36
N ILE A 497 27.10 1.39 24.47
CA ILE A 497 26.46 0.92 25.72
C ILE A 497 24.95 0.84 25.52
N ILE A 498 24.38 1.87 24.87
CA ILE A 498 22.94 1.89 24.52
C ILE A 498 22.62 0.71 23.62
N LEU A 499 23.39 0.52 22.54
CA LEU A 499 23.20 -0.59 21.60
C LEU A 499 23.27 -1.96 22.28
N ASP A 500 24.27 -2.19 23.13
CA ASP A 500 24.42 -3.48 23.84
C ASP A 500 23.25 -3.76 24.78
N ALA A 501 22.74 -2.74 25.50
CA ALA A 501 21.56 -2.88 26.34
C ALA A 501 20.30 -3.23 25.54
N PHE A 502 20.08 -2.58 24.38
CA PHE A 502 18.95 -2.87 23.52
C PHE A 502 19.06 -4.28 22.90
N ARG A 503 20.26 -4.71 22.50
CA ARG A 503 20.46 -6.06 21.96
C ARG A 503 20.16 -7.16 22.99
N ARG A 504 20.49 -6.96 24.26
CA ARG A 504 20.18 -7.90 25.36
C ARG A 504 18.71 -7.89 25.77
N ALA A 505 17.98 -6.83 25.43
CA ALA A 505 16.56 -6.70 25.73
C ALA A 505 15.72 -7.71 24.94
N THR A 506 14.57 -8.06 25.47
CA THR A 506 13.68 -9.09 24.90
C THR A 506 12.60 -8.44 24.04
N LEU A 507 12.48 -8.89 22.80
CA LEU A 507 11.32 -8.54 21.95
C LEU A 507 10.08 -9.33 22.38
N PRO A 508 8.85 -8.82 22.12
CA PRO A 508 7.63 -9.58 22.37
C PRO A 508 7.67 -10.96 21.67
N ALA A 509 7.33 -12.02 22.39
CA ALA A 509 7.43 -13.40 21.88
C ALA A 509 6.53 -13.66 20.65
N SER A 510 5.40 -12.95 20.54
CA SER A 510 4.53 -12.98 19.35
C SER A 510 5.25 -12.46 18.11
N LEU A 511 6.08 -11.44 18.24
CA LEU A 511 6.78 -10.80 17.14
C LEU A 511 7.83 -11.74 16.50
N GLU A 512 8.55 -12.53 17.28
CA GLU A 512 9.55 -13.47 16.74
C GLU A 512 8.94 -14.49 15.78
N GLY A 513 7.74 -15.00 16.09
CA GLY A 513 7.02 -15.92 15.20
C GLY A 513 6.53 -15.26 13.92
N ASP A 514 6.15 -13.97 13.97
CA ASP A 514 5.75 -13.20 12.79
C ASP A 514 6.96 -12.90 11.88
N ILE A 515 8.10 -12.53 12.49
CA ILE A 515 9.36 -12.33 11.77
C ILE A 515 9.82 -13.64 11.10
N LEU A 516 9.71 -14.78 11.78
CA LEU A 516 10.06 -16.07 11.17
C LEU A 516 9.22 -16.37 9.95
N THR A 517 7.90 -16.14 10.02
CA THR A 517 7.00 -16.29 8.86
C THR A 517 7.39 -15.34 7.71
N PHE A 518 7.80 -14.12 8.01
CA PHE A 518 8.31 -13.18 7.00
C PHE A 518 9.59 -13.72 6.35
N ILE A 519 10.54 -14.23 7.13
CA ILE A 519 11.78 -14.84 6.63
C ILE A 519 11.48 -16.02 5.69
N GLU A 520 10.51 -16.86 6.03
CA GLU A 520 10.10 -18.01 5.19
C GLU A 520 9.48 -17.58 3.86
N ALA A 521 8.82 -16.44 3.84
CA ALA A 521 8.20 -15.88 2.65
C ALA A 521 9.14 -15.03 1.78
N THR A 522 10.38 -14.80 2.24
CA THR A 522 11.37 -13.92 1.62
C THR A 522 12.37 -14.73 0.79
N SER A 523 12.80 -14.16 -0.34
CA SER A 523 13.76 -14.77 -1.26
C SER A 523 15.04 -13.94 -1.46
N SER A 524 15.14 -12.79 -0.79
CA SER A 524 16.25 -11.84 -0.90
C SER A 524 16.75 -11.44 0.49
N PRO A 525 17.93 -10.81 0.63
CA PRO A 525 18.36 -10.15 1.86
C PRO A 525 17.32 -9.14 2.33
N ILE A 526 17.32 -8.81 3.62
CA ILE A 526 16.34 -7.92 4.24
C ILE A 526 17.01 -6.63 4.71
N ALA A 527 16.51 -5.49 4.30
CA ALA A 527 16.83 -4.18 4.86
C ALA A 527 15.89 -3.90 6.05
N VAL A 528 16.48 -3.51 7.17
CA VAL A 528 15.81 -3.07 8.41
C VAL A 528 15.97 -1.57 8.49
N ARG A 529 14.90 -0.83 8.16
CA ARG A 529 14.94 0.63 8.00
C ARG A 529 14.12 1.31 9.09
N SER A 530 14.59 2.45 9.56
CA SER A 530 13.81 3.33 10.43
C SER A 530 12.59 3.91 9.70
N SER A 531 11.53 4.14 10.44
CA SER A 531 10.34 4.87 9.99
C SER A 531 9.73 5.61 11.18
N SER A 532 10.38 6.68 11.61
CA SER A 532 9.89 7.48 12.73
C SER A 532 8.68 8.33 12.34
N LEU A 533 7.97 8.87 13.33
CA LEU A 533 6.85 9.79 13.08
C LEU A 533 7.31 11.10 12.45
N LEU A 534 8.53 11.55 12.75
CA LEU A 534 9.12 12.78 12.26
C LEU A 534 9.81 12.63 10.90
N GLU A 535 10.23 11.41 10.52
CA GLU A 535 10.78 11.14 9.19
C GLU A 535 9.72 11.43 8.12
N ASP A 536 10.15 12.10 7.06
CA ASP A 536 9.30 12.57 5.96
C ASP A 536 8.17 13.52 6.40
N SER A 537 8.35 14.22 7.54
CA SER A 537 7.43 15.27 7.96
C SER A 537 7.53 16.47 7.02
N HIS A 538 6.40 17.17 6.82
CA HIS A 538 6.33 18.31 5.89
C HIS A 538 7.14 19.54 6.33
N TYR A 539 7.53 19.60 7.60
CA TYR A 539 8.12 20.82 8.19
C TYR A 539 9.59 20.68 8.53
N GLN A 540 10.04 19.48 8.91
CA GLN A 540 11.42 19.22 9.34
C GLN A 540 11.77 17.75 9.02
N PRO A 541 12.32 17.43 7.86
CA PRO A 541 12.66 16.05 7.51
C PRO A 541 13.86 15.56 8.32
N PHE A 542 13.66 14.44 8.99
CA PHE A 542 14.70 13.69 9.73
C PHE A 542 15.37 12.67 8.80
N ALA A 543 16.06 13.13 7.76
CA ALA A 543 16.66 12.21 6.80
C ALA A 543 18.08 11.78 7.21
N GLY A 544 18.36 10.46 7.22
CA GLY A 544 19.69 9.92 7.44
C GLY A 544 20.23 10.01 8.86
N ILE A 545 19.33 10.20 9.86
CA ILE A 545 19.72 10.33 11.28
C ILE A 545 19.70 8.95 11.94
N TYR A 546 18.75 8.12 11.57
CA TYR A 546 18.58 6.77 12.13
C TYR A 546 19.21 5.71 11.23
N ASN A 547 19.66 4.63 11.85
CA ASN A 547 20.39 3.56 11.18
C ASN A 547 19.51 2.70 10.28
N THR A 548 20.12 2.15 9.23
CA THR A 548 19.53 1.14 8.34
C THR A 548 20.48 -0.05 8.27
N TYR A 549 20.04 -1.20 8.76
CA TYR A 549 20.83 -2.43 8.73
C TYR A 549 20.36 -3.34 7.59
N MET A 550 21.29 -4.08 6.98
CA MET A 550 20.98 -5.09 5.97
C MET A 550 21.34 -6.48 6.49
N VAL A 551 20.43 -7.42 6.39
CA VAL A 551 20.60 -8.80 6.85
C VAL A 551 20.66 -9.73 5.64
N PRO A 552 21.74 -10.49 5.43
CA PRO A 552 21.89 -11.41 4.32
C PRO A 552 20.87 -12.56 4.42
N LEU A 553 20.49 -13.12 3.27
CA LEU A 553 19.66 -14.33 3.26
C LEU A 553 20.52 -15.54 3.64
N LEU A 554 20.11 -16.25 4.69
CA LEU A 554 20.81 -17.43 5.20
C LEU A 554 19.93 -18.69 5.10
N ASP A 555 20.56 -19.84 4.81
CA ASP A 555 19.87 -21.14 4.86
C ASP A 555 19.40 -21.47 6.26
N ASN A 556 20.18 -21.10 7.29
CA ASN A 556 19.78 -21.24 8.69
C ASN A 556 18.82 -20.13 9.11
N ARG A 557 17.51 -20.42 9.05
CA ARG A 557 16.43 -19.48 9.38
C ARG A 557 16.46 -18.95 10.82
N HIS A 558 16.85 -19.76 11.76
CA HIS A 558 16.96 -19.33 13.17
C HIS A 558 18.11 -18.32 13.36
N ARG A 559 19.26 -18.56 12.71
CA ARG A 559 20.36 -17.59 12.74
C ARG A 559 19.96 -16.27 12.09
N MET A 560 19.27 -16.33 10.95
CA MET A 560 18.73 -15.16 10.28
C MET A 560 17.73 -14.40 11.16
N LEU A 561 16.86 -15.12 11.89
CA LEU A 561 15.94 -14.51 12.86
C LEU A 561 16.70 -13.74 13.95
N HIS A 562 17.74 -14.32 14.53
CA HIS A 562 18.56 -13.62 15.52
C HIS A 562 19.19 -12.33 14.97
N MET A 563 19.78 -12.40 13.76
CA MET A 563 20.36 -11.21 13.13
C MET A 563 19.29 -10.14 12.84
N LEU A 564 18.11 -10.55 12.42
CA LEU A 564 17.01 -9.63 12.14
C LEU A 564 16.47 -8.99 13.41
N CYS A 565 16.33 -9.76 14.50
CA CYS A 565 15.97 -9.23 15.81
C CYS A 565 17.02 -8.22 16.34
N ASP A 566 18.32 -8.53 16.19
CA ASP A 566 19.39 -7.61 16.56
C ASP A 566 19.36 -6.31 15.73
N ALA A 567 19.10 -6.41 14.42
CA ALA A 567 18.95 -5.26 13.55
C ALA A 567 17.74 -4.38 13.93
N ILE A 568 16.59 -4.98 14.25
CA ILE A 568 15.41 -4.25 14.75
C ILE A 568 15.74 -3.48 16.04
N LYS A 569 16.37 -4.16 17.00
CA LYS A 569 16.81 -3.53 18.26
C LYS A 569 17.86 -2.44 18.02
N GLY A 570 18.73 -2.63 17.02
CA GLY A 570 19.70 -1.61 16.59
C GLY A 570 19.03 -0.35 16.03
N VAL A 571 17.98 -0.50 15.22
CA VAL A 571 17.18 0.63 14.73
C VAL A 571 16.48 1.33 15.90
N TYR A 572 15.90 0.60 16.85
CA TYR A 572 15.31 1.18 18.05
C TYR A 572 16.34 1.95 18.90
N ALA A 573 17.54 1.40 19.06
CA ALA A 573 18.63 2.06 19.80
C ALA A 573 19.10 3.36 19.13
N SER A 574 19.10 3.42 17.79
CA SER A 574 19.58 4.58 17.01
C SER A 574 18.80 5.87 17.28
N VAL A 575 17.55 5.77 17.78
CA VAL A 575 16.77 6.93 18.25
C VAL A 575 17.52 7.70 19.34
N PHE A 576 18.27 7.01 20.18
CA PHE A 576 18.91 7.54 21.38
C PHE A 576 20.43 7.71 21.23
N PHE A 577 20.97 7.56 20.04
CA PHE A 577 22.39 7.83 19.79
C PHE A 577 22.72 9.32 19.86
N LYS A 578 23.97 9.65 20.11
CA LYS A 578 24.44 11.02 20.30
C LYS A 578 24.05 11.96 19.17
N ASP A 579 24.18 11.50 17.91
CA ASP A 579 23.79 12.27 16.73
C ASP A 579 22.28 12.54 16.67
N SER A 580 21.46 11.56 17.02
CA SER A 580 19.99 11.70 17.08
C SER A 580 19.58 12.67 18.19
N LYS A 581 20.16 12.56 19.38
CA LYS A 581 19.94 13.47 20.51
C LYS A 581 20.33 14.91 20.17
N ALA A 582 21.51 15.10 19.57
CA ALA A 582 21.99 16.42 19.16
C ALA A 582 21.05 17.05 18.09
N TYR A 583 20.58 16.24 17.15
CA TYR A 583 19.64 16.70 16.13
C TYR A 583 18.29 17.13 16.74
N MET A 584 17.74 16.32 17.67
CA MET A 584 16.49 16.63 18.35
C MET A 584 16.58 17.93 19.14
N GLN A 585 17.70 18.15 19.85
CA GLN A 585 17.95 19.40 20.57
C GLN A 585 18.02 20.59 19.61
N ALA A 586 18.74 20.45 18.48
CA ALA A 586 18.86 21.51 17.47
C ALA A 586 17.53 21.91 16.84
N THR A 587 16.57 20.95 16.74
CA THR A 587 15.26 21.16 16.15
C THR A 587 14.16 21.48 17.16
N ARG A 588 14.49 21.58 18.46
CA ARG A 588 13.55 21.80 19.57
C ARG A 588 12.45 20.74 19.68
N ASN A 589 12.71 19.53 19.21
CA ASN A 589 11.82 18.39 19.36
C ASN A 589 12.14 17.66 20.68
N VAL A 590 11.14 17.01 21.24
CA VAL A 590 11.25 16.27 22.51
C VAL A 590 11.49 14.80 22.19
N ILE A 591 12.69 14.31 22.51
CA ILE A 591 13.16 12.96 22.14
C ILE A 591 12.33 11.82 22.77
N ASP A 592 11.75 12.01 23.93
CA ASP A 592 10.89 11.02 24.62
C ASP A 592 9.51 10.88 23.97
N GLN A 593 9.14 11.79 23.06
CA GLN A 593 7.92 11.72 22.26
C GLN A 593 8.14 11.07 20.90
N GLU A 594 9.39 10.82 20.52
CA GLU A 594 9.69 10.15 19.26
C GLU A 594 9.36 8.67 19.35
N LYS A 595 8.56 8.19 18.39
CA LYS A 595 8.14 6.80 18.28
C LYS A 595 8.63 6.20 16.99
N MET A 596 9.27 5.05 17.09
CA MET A 596 9.92 4.39 15.97
C MET A 596 9.09 3.20 15.46
N ALA A 597 8.64 3.27 14.21
CA ALA A 597 8.25 2.08 13.44
C ALA A 597 9.49 1.55 12.69
N VAL A 598 9.50 0.25 12.39
CA VAL A 598 10.60 -0.39 11.65
C VAL A 598 10.07 -1.05 10.39
N ILE A 599 10.73 -0.77 9.26
CA ILE A 599 10.42 -1.37 7.98
C ILE A 599 11.36 -2.56 7.75
N LEU A 600 10.78 -3.73 7.55
CA LEU A 600 11.46 -4.92 7.06
C LEU A 600 11.17 -5.03 5.57
N GLN A 601 12.17 -4.86 4.71
CA GLN A 601 11.99 -4.78 3.26
C GLN A 601 13.01 -5.66 2.54
N GLU A 602 12.55 -6.42 1.53
CA GLU A 602 13.48 -7.14 0.65
C GLU A 602 14.44 -6.17 -0.05
N VAL A 603 15.73 -6.47 0.00
CA VAL A 603 16.74 -5.72 -0.73
C VAL A 603 16.64 -6.08 -2.21
N VAL A 604 16.52 -5.06 -3.05
CA VAL A 604 16.53 -5.22 -4.50
C VAL A 604 17.94 -5.54 -4.98
N GLY A 605 18.07 -6.50 -5.88
CA GLY A 605 19.34 -6.84 -6.48
C GLY A 605 19.45 -8.30 -6.89
N ARG A 606 20.66 -8.67 -7.31
CA ARG A 606 21.02 -10.02 -7.73
C ARG A 606 22.29 -10.48 -7.02
N GLN A 607 22.40 -11.77 -6.80
CA GLN A 607 23.58 -12.38 -6.20
C GLN A 607 24.68 -12.60 -7.25
N TYR A 608 25.88 -12.15 -6.93
CA TYR A 608 27.12 -12.36 -7.69
C TYR A 608 28.16 -12.98 -6.76
N GLY A 609 28.22 -14.31 -6.74
CA GLY A 609 29.05 -15.03 -5.77
C GLY A 609 28.66 -14.71 -4.32
N ASP A 610 29.57 -14.05 -3.58
CA ASP A 610 29.35 -13.65 -2.17
C ASP A 610 28.84 -12.22 -2.02
N ARG A 611 28.38 -11.60 -3.08
CA ARG A 611 27.95 -10.20 -3.14
C ARG A 611 26.50 -10.11 -3.59
N TYR A 612 25.78 -9.08 -3.10
CA TYR A 612 24.41 -8.83 -3.53
C TYR A 612 24.20 -7.33 -3.76
N TYR A 613 23.75 -6.95 -4.96
CA TYR A 613 23.52 -5.55 -5.32
C TYR A 613 22.59 -5.43 -6.54
N PRO A 614 21.84 -4.30 -6.69
CA PRO A 614 21.01 -4.02 -7.85
C PRO A 614 21.82 -3.56 -9.05
N SER A 615 21.23 -3.70 -10.24
CA SER A 615 21.83 -3.19 -11.49
C SER A 615 21.96 -1.66 -11.44
N ILE A 616 20.92 -0.95 -11.00
CA ILE A 616 20.88 0.51 -10.91
C ILE A 616 20.20 0.89 -9.59
N SER A 617 20.73 1.89 -8.91
CA SER A 617 20.04 2.64 -7.87
C SER A 617 19.94 4.11 -8.28
N GLY A 618 18.92 4.80 -7.83
CA GLY A 618 18.75 6.20 -8.16
C GLY A 618 17.96 6.99 -7.14
N VAL A 619 18.19 8.31 -7.18
CA VAL A 619 17.40 9.33 -6.51
C VAL A 619 16.91 10.30 -7.56
N GLY A 620 15.58 10.43 -7.68
CA GLY A 620 14.94 11.32 -8.63
C GLY A 620 14.21 12.45 -7.92
N ARG A 621 14.24 13.65 -8.48
CA ARG A 621 13.51 14.83 -8.01
C ARG A 621 12.67 15.40 -9.13
N SER A 622 11.43 15.75 -8.86
CA SER A 622 10.54 16.37 -9.84
C SER A 622 10.85 17.85 -10.09
N LEU A 623 11.76 18.44 -9.30
CA LEU A 623 12.25 19.78 -9.48
C LEU A 623 13.78 19.79 -9.57
N ASN A 624 14.31 20.36 -10.66
CA ASN A 624 15.73 20.52 -10.90
C ASN A 624 16.16 21.95 -10.50
N TYR A 625 16.91 22.07 -9.41
CA TYR A 625 17.42 23.37 -8.98
C TYR A 625 18.62 23.88 -9.82
N TYR A 626 19.16 23.07 -10.74
CA TYR A 626 20.31 23.40 -11.59
C TYR A 626 20.14 22.82 -12.99
N PRO A 627 19.16 23.32 -13.77
CA PRO A 627 19.00 22.89 -15.15
C PRO A 627 20.22 23.27 -16.00
N ILE A 628 20.61 22.40 -16.92
CA ILE A 628 21.77 22.57 -17.79
C ILE A 628 21.29 22.83 -19.24
N GLY A 629 21.78 23.93 -19.85
CA GLY A 629 21.37 24.30 -21.22
C GLY A 629 19.88 24.50 -21.31
N ASP A 630 19.21 23.74 -22.17
CA ASP A 630 17.78 23.91 -22.48
C ASP A 630 16.85 23.17 -21.47
N GLU A 631 17.41 22.56 -20.42
CA GLU A 631 16.60 21.89 -19.38
C GLU A 631 15.77 22.89 -18.57
N LEU A 632 14.52 22.52 -18.30
CA LEU A 632 13.64 23.30 -17.44
C LEU A 632 13.67 22.75 -16.00
N ALA A 633 13.44 23.62 -15.02
CA ALA A 633 13.41 23.20 -13.62
C ALA A 633 12.34 22.15 -13.33
N GLU A 634 11.19 22.21 -14.00
CA GLU A 634 10.04 21.32 -13.86
C GLU A 634 10.25 19.95 -14.51
N GLU A 635 11.28 19.78 -15.34
CA GLU A 635 11.60 18.50 -15.98
C GLU A 635 12.28 17.51 -15.02
N GLY A 636 12.64 18.00 -13.83
CA GLY A 636 13.23 17.19 -12.79
C GLY A 636 14.69 16.78 -13.07
N ILE A 637 15.23 16.00 -12.16
CA ILE A 637 16.60 15.50 -12.23
C ILE A 637 16.73 14.16 -11.53
N VAL A 638 17.61 13.28 -12.05
CA VAL A 638 17.86 11.97 -11.48
C VAL A 638 19.37 11.72 -11.37
N SER A 639 19.79 11.23 -10.21
CA SER A 639 21.14 10.70 -9.96
C SER A 639 21.12 9.18 -10.05
N LEU A 640 21.92 8.60 -10.91
CA LEU A 640 22.03 7.15 -11.13
C LEU A 640 23.38 6.62 -10.63
N ALA A 641 23.37 5.44 -10.04
CA ALA A 641 24.56 4.72 -9.63
C ALA A 641 24.39 3.19 -9.82
N LEU A 642 25.50 2.50 -10.07
CA LEU A 642 25.62 1.05 -9.98
C LEU A 642 25.67 0.64 -8.49
N GLY A 643 25.01 -0.45 -8.13
CA GLY A 643 25.06 -1.02 -6.80
C GLY A 643 24.03 -0.41 -5.84
N LEU A 644 24.21 -0.57 -4.53
CA LEU A 644 23.28 -0.15 -3.50
C LEU A 644 23.17 1.37 -3.39
N GLY A 645 21.94 1.89 -3.22
CA GLY A 645 21.61 3.30 -3.18
C GLY A 645 22.30 4.10 -2.06
N LYS A 646 22.79 3.44 -1.01
CA LYS A 646 23.61 4.08 0.03
C LYS A 646 24.81 4.83 -0.56
N TYR A 647 25.35 4.39 -1.70
CA TYR A 647 26.43 5.08 -2.38
C TYR A 647 26.05 6.50 -2.82
N ILE A 648 24.80 6.69 -3.28
CA ILE A 648 24.27 8.02 -3.66
C ILE A 648 24.10 8.89 -2.43
N VAL A 649 23.51 8.32 -1.37
CA VAL A 649 23.21 9.00 -0.12
C VAL A 649 24.49 9.47 0.59
N ASP A 650 25.56 8.66 0.57
CA ASP A 650 26.86 9.00 1.11
C ASP A 650 27.66 10.02 0.27
N GLY A 651 27.06 10.55 -0.80
CA GLY A 651 27.67 11.56 -1.66
C GLY A 651 28.68 11.02 -2.67
N GLY A 652 28.57 9.74 -3.03
CA GLY A 652 29.40 9.13 -4.08
C GLY A 652 29.20 9.76 -5.45
N GLN A 653 30.14 9.54 -6.37
CA GLN A 653 30.03 9.99 -7.77
C GLN A 653 28.89 9.27 -8.47
N THR A 654 27.88 10.01 -8.95
CA THR A 654 26.70 9.50 -9.64
C THR A 654 26.60 10.09 -11.02
N LEU A 655 25.96 9.40 -11.95
CA LEU A 655 25.59 9.98 -13.22
C LEU A 655 24.32 10.79 -13.05
N ARG A 656 24.36 12.07 -13.45
CA ARG A 656 23.25 13.01 -13.33
C ARG A 656 22.56 13.19 -14.69
N ILE A 657 21.25 12.95 -14.75
CA ILE A 657 20.45 13.04 -15.97
C ILE A 657 19.18 13.83 -15.75
N CYS A 658 18.73 14.54 -16.79
CA CYS A 658 17.35 14.98 -16.91
C CYS A 658 16.55 13.89 -17.63
N PRO A 659 15.44 13.36 -17.05
CA PRO A 659 14.66 12.31 -17.71
C PRO A 659 14.03 12.71 -19.05
N HIS A 660 13.85 14.01 -19.29
CA HIS A 660 13.37 14.54 -20.57
C HIS A 660 14.48 14.64 -21.63
N HIS A 661 15.73 14.71 -21.20
CA HIS A 661 16.92 14.81 -22.07
C HIS A 661 17.98 13.75 -21.72
N PRO A 662 17.64 12.42 -21.74
CA PRO A 662 18.50 11.37 -21.19
C PRO A 662 19.86 11.24 -21.89
N GLY A 663 19.98 11.64 -23.15
CA GLY A 663 21.26 11.65 -23.90
C GLY A 663 22.14 12.87 -23.64
N LYS A 664 21.65 13.91 -22.94
CA LYS A 664 22.44 15.09 -22.59
C LYS A 664 23.04 14.96 -21.20
N VAL A 665 24.14 14.24 -21.09
CA VAL A 665 24.83 14.00 -19.81
C VAL A 665 26.09 14.84 -19.76
N LEU A 666 26.13 15.85 -18.87
CA LEU A 666 27.28 16.76 -18.75
C LEU A 666 28.60 16.01 -18.46
N GLN A 667 28.57 15.03 -17.58
CA GLN A 667 29.75 14.22 -17.21
C GLN A 667 30.33 13.40 -18.37
N MET A 668 29.56 13.21 -19.45
CA MET A 668 29.96 12.49 -20.66
C MET A 668 30.26 13.43 -21.82
N SER A 669 30.27 14.75 -21.61
CA SER A 669 30.47 15.75 -22.67
C SER A 669 31.87 15.71 -23.29
N ASP A 670 32.88 15.33 -22.53
CA ASP A 670 34.24 15.08 -23.01
C ASP A 670 34.89 13.87 -22.29
N THR A 671 35.96 13.32 -22.90
CA THR A 671 36.64 12.12 -22.40
C THR A 671 37.30 12.34 -21.04
N GLU A 672 37.90 13.51 -20.80
CA GLU A 672 38.60 13.80 -19.54
C GLU A 672 37.55 13.89 -18.38
N MET A 673 36.46 14.60 -18.60
CA MET A 673 35.37 14.72 -17.64
C MET A 673 34.76 13.32 -17.33
N ALA A 674 34.49 12.51 -18.36
CA ALA A 674 33.96 11.16 -18.18
C ALA A 674 34.89 10.26 -17.37
N LEU A 675 36.19 10.36 -17.54
CA LEU A 675 37.18 9.60 -16.77
C LEU A 675 37.29 10.06 -15.32
N ARG A 676 37.02 11.34 -15.02
CA ARG A 676 37.17 11.94 -13.70
C ARG A 676 35.88 11.93 -12.89
N GLU A 677 34.71 12.23 -13.52
CA GLU A 677 33.44 12.52 -12.82
C GLU A 677 32.45 11.36 -12.84
N THR A 678 32.80 10.21 -13.45
CA THR A 678 31.92 9.05 -13.43
C THR A 678 32.26 8.09 -12.27
N GLN A 679 31.31 7.26 -11.91
CA GLN A 679 31.40 6.33 -10.78
C GLN A 679 32.60 5.37 -10.92
N THR A 680 33.42 5.28 -9.88
CA THR A 680 34.62 4.39 -9.82
C THR A 680 34.47 3.27 -8.79
N ARG A 681 33.59 3.43 -7.83
CA ARG A 681 33.29 2.47 -6.75
C ARG A 681 31.79 2.31 -6.58
N PHE A 682 31.36 1.22 -5.97
CA PHE A 682 29.98 0.95 -5.62
C PHE A 682 29.87 0.19 -4.31
N TYR A 683 28.69 0.18 -3.69
CA TYR A 683 28.39 -0.65 -2.53
C TYR A 683 27.68 -1.94 -2.95
N ALA A 684 28.06 -3.04 -2.32
CA ALA A 684 27.41 -4.33 -2.35
C ALA A 684 27.24 -4.88 -0.94
N LEU A 685 26.21 -5.68 -0.70
CA LEU A 685 26.04 -6.39 0.57
C LEU A 685 26.99 -7.61 0.58
N ASP A 686 27.71 -7.81 1.68
CA ASP A 686 28.54 -8.97 1.94
C ASP A 686 27.68 -10.15 2.45
N LEU A 687 27.53 -11.19 1.64
CA LEU A 687 26.76 -12.37 2.03
C LEU A 687 27.50 -13.33 2.97
N LYS A 688 28.82 -13.14 3.14
CA LYS A 688 29.65 -13.91 4.09
C LYS A 688 29.63 -13.34 5.49
N ASN A 689 29.31 -12.05 5.65
CA ASN A 689 29.30 -11.42 6.96
C ASN A 689 28.08 -11.89 7.77
N MET A 690 28.34 -12.76 8.73
CA MET A 690 27.32 -13.41 9.53
C MET A 690 26.88 -12.61 10.78
N GLY A 691 27.12 -11.30 10.79
CA GLY A 691 26.74 -10.43 11.90
C GLY A 691 27.62 -10.51 13.13
N GLU A 692 28.82 -11.12 13.03
CA GLU A 692 29.76 -11.24 14.14
C GLU A 692 30.26 -9.86 14.63
N ASN A 693 30.24 -8.87 13.74
CA ASN A 693 30.69 -7.50 13.96
C ASN A 693 29.54 -6.48 14.05
N PHE A 694 28.35 -6.91 14.49
CA PHE A 694 27.24 -5.98 14.62
C PHE A 694 27.61 -4.79 15.50
N SER A 695 27.48 -3.58 14.98
CA SER A 695 27.98 -2.37 15.60
C SER A 695 27.04 -1.17 15.44
N VAL A 696 27.41 -0.06 16.03
CA VAL A 696 26.73 1.24 15.84
C VAL A 696 26.80 1.69 14.38
N ASP A 697 27.88 1.36 13.67
CA ASP A 697 27.99 1.61 12.21
C ASP A 697 27.08 0.64 11.43
N ASP A 698 26.10 1.16 10.75
CA ASP A 698 25.12 0.41 9.96
C ASP A 698 25.70 -0.11 8.63
N ALA A 699 26.87 0.33 8.24
CA ALA A 699 27.59 -0.12 7.03
C ALA A 699 28.55 -1.30 7.28
N PHE A 700 28.56 -1.90 8.49
CA PHE A 700 29.54 -2.92 8.91
C PHE A 700 29.60 -4.15 8.00
N ASN A 701 28.56 -4.46 7.25
CA ASN A 701 28.45 -5.59 6.30
C ASN A 701 28.33 -5.14 4.84
N LEU A 702 28.67 -3.90 4.52
CA LEU A 702 28.72 -3.39 3.17
C LEU A 702 30.15 -3.37 2.64
N LEU A 703 30.31 -3.82 1.41
CA LEU A 703 31.58 -3.82 0.69
C LEU A 703 31.63 -2.60 -0.24
N LYS A 704 32.62 -1.73 -0.08
CA LYS A 704 32.91 -0.65 -1.03
C LYS A 704 33.90 -1.15 -2.09
N LEU A 705 33.38 -1.56 -3.24
CA LEU A 705 34.09 -2.25 -4.30
C LEU A 705 34.42 -1.32 -5.47
N SER A 706 35.49 -1.67 -6.23
CA SER A 706 35.78 -1.00 -7.49
C SER A 706 34.84 -1.52 -8.61
N VAL A 707 34.49 -0.65 -9.58
CA VAL A 707 33.76 -1.02 -10.79
C VAL A 707 34.37 -2.22 -11.54
N ARG A 708 35.69 -2.48 -11.39
CA ARG A 708 36.36 -3.67 -11.94
C ARG A 708 35.81 -4.99 -11.38
N GLU A 709 35.30 -4.99 -10.16
CA GLU A 709 34.70 -6.18 -9.58
C GLU A 709 33.33 -6.47 -10.23
N ALA A 710 32.53 -5.43 -10.51
CA ALA A 710 31.27 -5.56 -11.26
C ALA A 710 31.50 -6.03 -12.72
N ASP A 711 32.64 -5.66 -13.35
CA ASP A 711 33.04 -6.17 -14.65
C ASP A 711 33.34 -7.69 -14.60
N LYS A 712 34.01 -8.16 -13.56
CA LYS A 712 34.23 -9.59 -13.31
C LYS A 712 32.93 -10.35 -13.03
N ASP A 713 31.98 -9.72 -12.34
CA ASP A 713 30.66 -10.28 -12.06
C ASP A 713 29.78 -10.35 -13.32
N GLY A 714 30.18 -9.68 -14.44
CA GLY A 714 29.42 -9.61 -15.68
C GLY A 714 28.17 -8.73 -15.58
N SER A 715 28.06 -7.88 -14.54
CA SER A 715 26.88 -7.07 -14.26
C SER A 715 26.82 -5.74 -15.03
N LEU A 716 27.85 -5.39 -15.79
CA LEU A 716 27.97 -4.11 -16.48
C LEU A 716 27.30 -4.05 -17.87
N GLN A 717 26.73 -5.15 -18.35
CA GLN A 717 26.04 -5.16 -19.63
C GLN A 717 24.92 -4.11 -19.65
N TYR A 718 24.90 -3.25 -20.68
CA TYR A 718 24.02 -2.08 -20.86
C TYR A 718 24.26 -0.91 -19.88
N LEU A 719 25.12 -1.06 -18.86
CA LEU A 719 25.35 -0.03 -17.84
C LEU A 719 26.67 0.73 -18.06
N ALA A 720 27.59 0.19 -18.84
CA ALA A 720 28.91 0.77 -19.02
C ALA A 720 29.29 0.99 -20.48
N SER A 721 30.20 1.95 -20.66
CA SER A 721 31.01 2.17 -21.86
C SER A 721 32.46 1.78 -21.58
N THR A 722 33.24 1.59 -22.62
CA THR A 722 34.69 1.24 -22.51
C THR A 722 35.56 2.34 -23.10
N TYR A 723 36.44 2.90 -22.29
CA TYR A 723 37.49 3.84 -22.73
C TYR A 723 38.69 3.07 -23.28
N ASN A 724 39.04 3.32 -24.54
CA ASN A 724 40.22 2.81 -25.17
C ASN A 724 41.36 3.84 -25.03
N PRO A 725 42.46 3.54 -24.31
CA PRO A 725 43.56 4.48 -24.12
C PRO A 725 44.36 4.71 -25.38
N THR A 726 44.35 3.77 -26.33
CA THR A 726 45.07 3.89 -27.61
C THR A 726 44.42 4.91 -28.53
N ASP A 727 43.09 4.83 -28.64
CA ASP A 727 42.31 5.72 -29.52
C ASP A 727 41.88 7.00 -28.81
N GLN A 728 42.02 7.04 -27.49
CA GLN A 728 41.52 8.11 -26.61
C GLN A 728 40.00 8.37 -26.76
N VAL A 729 39.23 7.32 -27.05
CA VAL A 729 37.80 7.37 -27.32
C VAL A 729 37.04 6.46 -26.37
N ILE A 730 35.81 6.86 -25.98
CA ILE A 730 34.88 6.05 -25.23
C ILE A 730 33.94 5.37 -26.21
N TYR A 731 33.93 4.05 -26.22
CA TYR A 731 33.02 3.24 -27.01
C TYR A 731 31.81 2.80 -26.20
N PRO A 732 30.59 2.92 -26.70
CA PRO A 732 29.40 2.37 -26.04
C PRO A 732 29.49 0.86 -25.83
N GLY A 733 29.20 0.38 -24.62
CA GLY A 733 29.20 -1.06 -24.30
C GLY A 733 30.49 -1.55 -23.64
N VAL A 734 30.48 -2.83 -23.27
CA VAL A 734 31.56 -3.51 -22.51
C VAL A 734 32.41 -4.31 -23.46
N TYR A 735 33.66 -3.91 -23.62
CA TYR A 735 34.68 -4.61 -24.41
C TYR A 735 35.76 -5.21 -23.51
N PRO A 736 36.44 -6.28 -23.91
CA PRO A 736 37.45 -6.96 -23.07
C PRO A 736 38.59 -6.03 -22.62
N GLU A 737 39.09 -5.20 -23.52
CA GLU A 737 40.16 -4.26 -23.27
C GLU A 737 39.66 -2.85 -22.99
N GLY A 738 40.36 -2.12 -22.10
CA GLY A 738 40.03 -0.73 -21.75
C GLY A 738 39.37 -0.55 -20.39
N ARG A 739 39.30 0.73 -19.95
CA ARG A 739 38.70 1.10 -18.69
C ARG A 739 37.16 1.20 -18.79
N LYS A 740 36.42 0.55 -17.92
CA LYS A 740 34.95 0.64 -17.84
C LYS A 740 34.54 1.95 -17.17
N ILE A 741 33.58 2.59 -17.79
CA ILE A 741 32.96 3.85 -17.37
C ILE A 741 31.49 3.60 -17.18
N ILE A 742 30.95 3.90 -16.03
CA ILE A 742 29.51 3.77 -15.75
C ILE A 742 28.78 4.93 -16.42
N SER A 743 28.24 4.68 -17.60
CA SER A 743 27.58 5.65 -18.49
C SER A 743 26.08 5.41 -18.64
N PHE A 744 25.58 4.23 -18.24
CA PHE A 744 24.21 3.77 -18.47
C PHE A 744 23.75 3.90 -19.94
N VAL A 745 24.68 3.92 -20.90
CA VAL A 745 24.43 4.20 -22.32
C VAL A 745 23.37 3.28 -22.93
N GLY A 746 23.37 1.99 -22.56
CA GLY A 746 22.38 1.03 -23.07
C GLY A 746 20.95 1.35 -22.64
N VAL A 747 20.80 1.98 -21.48
CA VAL A 747 19.50 2.36 -20.90
C VAL A 747 19.10 3.78 -21.33
N LEU A 748 20.05 4.72 -21.41
CA LEU A 748 19.76 6.13 -21.65
C LEU A 748 19.67 6.47 -23.14
N GLU A 749 20.49 5.85 -24.00
CA GLU A 749 20.58 6.15 -25.43
C GLU A 749 20.00 5.05 -26.32
N HIS A 750 20.07 3.79 -25.89
CA HIS A 750 19.62 2.65 -26.69
C HIS A 750 18.29 2.03 -26.25
N ASP A 751 17.63 2.62 -25.27
CA ASP A 751 16.29 2.21 -24.76
C ASP A 751 16.13 0.68 -24.54
N VAL A 752 17.19 0.01 -24.08
CA VAL A 752 17.13 -1.43 -23.78
C VAL A 752 16.01 -1.73 -22.78
N VAL A 753 15.79 -0.80 -21.84
CA VAL A 753 14.65 -0.74 -20.92
C VAL A 753 14.15 0.71 -20.86
N PRO A 754 12.85 0.96 -20.68
CA PRO A 754 12.25 2.29 -20.80
C PRO A 754 12.44 3.15 -19.54
N LEU A 755 13.64 3.14 -18.95
CA LEU A 755 13.91 3.82 -17.66
C LEU A 755 13.64 5.33 -17.67
N PRO A 756 14.08 6.12 -18.70
CA PRO A 756 13.79 7.56 -18.73
C PRO A 756 12.29 7.86 -18.77
N HIS A 757 11.53 7.05 -19.51
CA HIS A 757 10.07 7.18 -19.57
C HIS A 757 9.40 6.88 -18.23
N LEU A 758 9.78 5.78 -17.57
CA LEU A 758 9.27 5.42 -16.24
C LEU A 758 9.57 6.51 -15.21
N LEU A 759 10.77 7.07 -15.25
CA LEU A 759 11.16 8.15 -14.33
C LEU A 759 10.31 9.40 -14.50
N ARG A 760 10.03 9.82 -15.75
CA ARG A 760 9.12 10.95 -16.02
C ARG A 760 7.73 10.71 -15.45
N GLU A 761 7.14 9.57 -15.77
CA GLU A 761 5.79 9.20 -15.32
C GLU A 761 5.71 9.11 -13.80
N VAL A 762 6.65 8.44 -13.14
CA VAL A 762 6.66 8.28 -11.69
C VAL A 762 6.83 9.63 -10.97
N LEU A 763 7.75 10.49 -11.46
CA LEU A 763 7.96 11.82 -10.88
C LEU A 763 6.73 12.72 -11.08
N HIS A 764 6.12 12.69 -12.26
CA HIS A 764 4.91 13.43 -12.57
C HIS A 764 3.73 12.99 -11.69
N LEU A 765 3.42 11.69 -11.67
CA LEU A 765 2.33 11.13 -10.87
C LEU A 765 2.54 11.35 -9.36
N GLY A 766 3.78 11.21 -8.89
CA GLY A 766 4.12 11.50 -7.50
C GLY A 766 3.87 12.96 -7.13
N GLN A 767 4.25 13.90 -8.02
CA GLN A 767 4.02 15.34 -7.83
C GLN A 767 2.54 15.69 -7.88
N GLU A 768 1.78 15.13 -8.83
CA GLU A 768 0.33 15.34 -8.92
C GLU A 768 -0.38 14.82 -7.67
N ALA A 769 -0.06 13.59 -7.24
CA ALA A 769 -0.69 12.96 -6.08
C ALA A 769 -0.37 13.66 -4.76
N MET A 770 0.86 14.17 -4.59
CA MET A 770 1.26 14.94 -3.41
C MET A 770 0.96 16.44 -3.53
N ARG A 771 0.62 16.94 -4.73
CA ARG A 771 0.43 18.35 -5.07
C ARG A 771 1.62 19.24 -4.67
N ARG A 772 2.82 18.68 -4.73
CA ARG A 772 4.11 19.31 -4.39
C ARG A 772 5.24 18.63 -5.15
N PRO A 773 6.36 19.30 -5.39
CA PRO A 773 7.57 18.64 -5.87
C PRO A 773 7.94 17.46 -4.95
N VAL A 774 8.37 16.36 -5.57
CA VAL A 774 8.68 15.11 -4.85
C VAL A 774 10.11 14.66 -5.10
N GLU A 775 10.63 13.94 -4.14
CA GLU A 775 11.84 13.14 -4.27
C GLU A 775 11.49 11.66 -4.13
N ILE A 776 12.04 10.83 -5.01
CA ILE A 776 11.89 9.38 -5.00
C ILE A 776 13.24 8.70 -4.85
N GLU A 777 13.28 7.61 -4.08
CA GLU A 777 14.38 6.64 -4.10
C GLU A 777 13.89 5.38 -4.82
N PHE A 778 14.75 4.83 -5.68
CA PHE A 778 14.40 3.65 -6.46
C PHE A 778 15.60 2.75 -6.71
N ALA A 779 15.31 1.50 -7.05
CA ALA A 779 16.29 0.55 -7.57
C ALA A 779 15.71 -0.17 -8.79
N VAL A 780 16.59 -0.55 -9.73
CA VAL A 780 16.19 -1.25 -10.94
C VAL A 780 17.02 -2.51 -11.09
N GLU A 781 16.34 -3.61 -11.32
CA GLU A 781 16.98 -4.85 -11.71
C GLU A 781 16.78 -5.04 -13.22
N VAL A 782 17.87 -5.11 -13.97
CA VAL A 782 17.87 -5.30 -15.43
C VAL A 782 18.21 -6.75 -15.73
N ASP A 783 17.34 -7.43 -16.45
CA ASP A 783 17.65 -8.74 -17.03
C ASP A 783 18.20 -8.57 -18.43
N ALA A 784 19.51 -8.81 -18.56
CA ALA A 784 20.21 -8.65 -19.83
C ALA A 784 19.78 -9.68 -20.89
N ALA A 785 19.30 -10.86 -20.48
CA ALA A 785 18.90 -11.93 -21.41
C ALA A 785 17.55 -11.63 -22.07
N THR A 786 16.59 -11.15 -21.28
CA THR A 786 15.23 -10.82 -21.73
C THR A 786 15.07 -9.36 -22.17
N ARG A 787 16.05 -8.52 -21.88
CA ARG A 787 16.00 -7.05 -22.07
C ARG A 787 14.78 -6.44 -21.37
N SER A 788 14.52 -6.90 -20.17
CA SER A 788 13.41 -6.42 -19.32
C SER A 788 13.96 -5.86 -18.01
N CYS A 789 13.15 -5.08 -17.33
CA CYS A 789 13.50 -4.57 -16.00
C CYS A 789 12.32 -4.62 -15.02
N VAL A 790 12.69 -4.68 -13.75
CA VAL A 790 11.76 -4.38 -12.65
C VAL A 790 12.24 -3.10 -11.97
N PHE A 791 11.37 -2.10 -11.96
CA PHE A 791 11.60 -0.81 -11.35
C PHE A 791 10.95 -0.80 -9.96
N TYR A 792 11.77 -0.76 -8.93
CA TYR A 792 11.33 -0.78 -7.54
C TYR A 792 11.35 0.63 -6.94
N LEU A 793 10.20 1.11 -6.49
CA LEU A 793 10.11 2.33 -5.69
C LEU A 793 10.39 2.01 -4.23
N LEU A 794 11.37 2.67 -3.64
CA LEU A 794 11.85 2.42 -2.27
C LEU A 794 11.39 3.47 -1.28
N GLN A 795 11.16 4.70 -1.75
CA GLN A 795 10.67 5.82 -0.93
C GLN A 795 10.14 6.92 -1.84
N ILE A 796 9.14 7.65 -1.35
CA ILE A 796 8.70 8.94 -1.90
C ILE A 796 8.50 9.92 -0.74
N ARG A 797 8.91 11.17 -0.96
CA ARG A 797 8.67 12.25 -0.01
C ARG A 797 8.44 13.58 -0.73
N PRO A 798 7.67 14.50 -0.14
CA PRO A 798 7.57 15.84 -0.66
C PRO A 798 8.89 16.57 -0.47
N MET A 799 9.27 17.37 -1.47
CA MET A 799 10.33 18.36 -1.31
C MET A 799 9.77 19.57 -0.55
N VAL A 800 10.61 20.18 0.29
CA VAL A 800 10.20 21.38 1.03
C VAL A 800 10.14 22.55 0.06
N ASP A 801 8.96 23.13 -0.08
CA ASP A 801 8.74 24.32 -0.89
C ASP A 801 8.95 25.58 -0.02
N VAL A 802 9.94 26.35 -0.36
CA VAL A 802 10.21 27.62 0.36
C VAL A 802 9.24 28.67 -0.17
N LYS A 803 8.12 28.87 0.54
CA LYS A 803 7.15 29.93 0.22
C LYS A 803 7.58 31.26 0.85
N SER A 804 8.15 32.16 0.09
CA SER A 804 8.03 33.61 0.30
C SER A 804 8.42 34.36 -0.96
N ASP A 805 7.71 35.45 -1.28
CA ASP A 805 8.01 36.30 -2.42
C ASP A 805 9.07 37.36 -2.00
N VAL A 806 10.34 36.95 -1.99
CA VAL A 806 11.43 37.92 -1.87
C VAL A 806 11.82 38.37 -3.27
N HIS A 807 11.64 39.63 -3.53
CA HIS A 807 12.09 40.24 -4.78
C HIS A 807 13.48 40.90 -4.55
N ILE A 808 14.52 40.33 -5.18
CA ILE A 808 15.84 40.98 -5.16
C ILE A 808 15.86 42.03 -6.27
N ASP A 809 15.86 43.30 -5.88
CA ASP A 809 16.08 44.39 -6.85
C ASP A 809 17.58 44.53 -7.09
N LEU A 810 18.01 44.05 -8.25
CA LEU A 810 19.43 44.10 -8.66
C LEU A 810 19.93 45.54 -8.84
N SER A 811 19.05 46.52 -9.04
CA SER A 811 19.43 47.94 -9.20
C SER A 811 19.91 48.60 -7.90
N GLU A 812 19.56 48.01 -6.75
CA GLU A 812 19.98 48.49 -5.42
C GLU A 812 21.33 47.91 -4.95
N ILE A 813 21.89 46.93 -5.69
CA ILE A 813 23.12 46.24 -5.27
C ILE A 813 24.34 46.90 -5.88
N ARG A 814 25.20 47.51 -5.02
CA ARG A 814 26.49 48.05 -5.44
C ARG A 814 27.57 46.95 -5.41
N THR A 815 28.31 46.80 -6.49
CA THR A 815 29.33 45.76 -6.65
C THR A 815 30.41 45.81 -5.56
N GLU A 816 30.72 47.01 -5.07
CA GLU A 816 31.70 47.23 -4.01
C GLU A 816 31.31 46.68 -2.62
N ASN A 817 29.99 46.50 -2.40
CA ASN A 817 29.43 45.96 -1.14
C ASN A 817 29.23 44.46 -1.17
N ILE A 818 29.56 43.80 -2.28
CA ILE A 818 29.36 42.35 -2.39
C ILE A 818 30.50 41.60 -1.71
N LEU A 819 30.19 40.88 -0.61
CA LEU A 819 31.09 39.93 0.03
C LEU A 819 31.03 38.57 -0.69
N LEU A 820 29.81 38.06 -0.90
CA LEU A 820 29.54 36.80 -1.60
C LEU A 820 28.38 37.00 -2.57
N GLN A 821 28.53 36.48 -3.78
CA GLN A 821 27.45 36.34 -4.75
C GLN A 821 27.47 34.94 -5.34
N SER A 822 26.31 34.32 -5.46
CA SER A 822 26.16 33.06 -6.15
C SER A 822 25.01 33.15 -7.14
N ASP A 823 25.28 32.65 -8.37
CA ASP A 823 24.26 32.44 -9.41
C ASP A 823 23.64 31.03 -9.32
N ASN A 824 24.06 30.30 -8.31
CA ASN A 824 23.59 28.97 -7.97
C ASN A 824 23.26 28.87 -6.47
N ALA A 825 22.47 29.85 -5.98
CA ALA A 825 22.02 29.85 -4.61
C ALA A 825 20.72 29.09 -4.40
N LEU A 826 20.62 28.46 -3.23
CA LEU A 826 19.39 27.82 -2.75
C LEU A 826 18.98 28.46 -1.43
N GLY A 827 17.69 28.43 -1.18
CA GLY A 827 17.09 29.11 -0.04
C GLY A 827 16.33 30.34 -0.51
N HIS A 828 15.54 30.90 0.38
CA HIS A 828 14.73 32.05 0.07
C HIS A 828 14.49 32.90 1.33
N GLY A 829 14.69 34.19 1.24
CA GLY A 829 14.49 35.08 2.37
C GLY A 829 15.50 36.19 2.44
N GLN A 830 15.34 37.10 3.44
CA GLN A 830 16.26 38.12 3.83
C GLN A 830 16.67 37.93 5.27
N MET A 831 17.96 38.11 5.58
CA MET A 831 18.52 38.03 6.92
C MET A 831 19.40 39.23 7.16
N ASP A 832 19.17 39.95 8.28
CA ASP A 832 19.85 41.20 8.62
C ASP A 832 20.44 41.15 10.07
N ASP A 833 20.56 39.95 10.64
CA ASP A 833 20.97 39.73 12.03
C ASP A 833 22.34 39.02 12.18
N ILE A 834 23.00 38.70 11.08
CA ILE A 834 24.23 37.92 11.03
C ILE A 834 25.43 38.84 10.76
N ALA A 835 26.40 38.93 11.68
CA ALA A 835 27.63 39.69 11.54
C ALA A 835 28.89 38.82 11.42
N ASP A 836 28.80 37.55 11.62
CA ASP A 836 29.93 36.65 11.76
C ASP A 836 30.13 35.77 10.53
N VAL A 837 31.40 35.62 10.11
CA VAL A 837 31.82 34.75 9.02
C VAL A 837 32.89 33.81 9.52
N VAL A 838 32.68 32.51 9.38
CA VAL A 838 33.63 31.44 9.66
C VAL A 838 34.07 30.84 8.33
N TYR A 839 35.36 30.89 8.02
CA TYR A 839 35.88 30.38 6.77
C TYR A 839 37.14 29.56 6.89
N VAL A 840 37.31 28.61 5.96
CA VAL A 840 38.51 27.77 5.86
C VAL A 840 39.59 28.54 5.13
N LYS A 841 40.79 28.55 5.71
CA LYS A 841 41.97 29.16 5.08
C LYS A 841 42.37 28.32 3.89
N THR A 842 42.49 28.96 2.70
CA THR A 842 42.82 28.26 1.45
C THR A 842 44.30 28.26 1.12
N ASP A 843 45.11 29.10 1.82
CA ASP A 843 46.54 29.11 1.67
C ASP A 843 47.16 27.83 2.28
N GLY A 844 47.72 26.97 1.42
CA GLY A 844 48.21 25.68 1.83
C GLY A 844 47.12 24.61 2.12
N TYR A 845 45.89 24.83 1.66
CA TYR A 845 44.79 23.86 1.82
C TYR A 845 45.16 22.49 1.26
N ASN A 846 44.90 21.47 2.07
CA ASN A 846 45.10 20.07 1.72
C ASN A 846 43.85 19.25 2.18
N ALA A 847 43.21 18.56 1.25
CA ALA A 847 42.01 17.76 1.53
C ALA A 847 42.27 16.65 2.59
N GLY A 848 43.51 16.19 2.79
CA GLY A 848 43.85 15.29 3.87
C GLY A 848 43.57 15.84 5.27
N ASN A 849 43.46 17.16 5.42
CA ASN A 849 43.17 17.85 6.68
C ASN A 849 41.69 18.08 6.93
N ASN A 850 40.79 17.69 6.02
CA ASN A 850 39.35 17.93 6.12
C ASN A 850 38.72 17.38 7.41
N PRO A 851 39.10 16.21 7.96
CA PRO A 851 38.59 15.76 9.26
C PRO A 851 38.98 16.69 10.41
N LEU A 852 40.19 17.25 10.41
CA LEU A 852 40.66 18.24 11.44
C LEU A 852 39.89 19.57 11.30
N ILE A 853 39.63 20.00 10.05
CA ILE A 853 38.82 21.18 9.76
C ILE A 853 37.41 21.01 10.31
N ALA A 854 36.80 19.81 10.14
CA ALA A 854 35.48 19.53 10.68
C ALA A 854 35.42 19.62 12.22
N GLU A 855 36.46 19.17 12.93
CA GLU A 855 36.57 19.28 14.39
C GLU A 855 36.73 20.74 14.84
N GLU A 856 37.56 21.54 14.14
CA GLU A 856 37.75 22.95 14.42
C GLU A 856 36.44 23.73 14.26
N ILE A 857 35.71 23.49 13.18
CA ILE A 857 34.40 24.12 12.90
C ILE A 857 33.38 23.71 13.96
N SER A 858 33.31 22.43 14.33
CA SER A 858 32.39 21.95 15.36
C SER A 858 32.58 22.68 16.71
N ARG A 859 33.82 22.91 17.08
CA ARG A 859 34.16 23.63 18.31
C ARG A 859 33.74 25.11 18.24
N ILE A 860 33.90 25.77 17.09
CA ILE A 860 33.43 27.14 16.87
C ILE A 860 31.90 27.19 16.89
N ASN A 861 31.22 26.27 16.20
CA ASN A 861 29.77 26.14 16.16
C ASN A 861 29.16 26.04 17.56
N ALA A 862 29.74 25.22 18.44
CA ALA A 862 29.27 25.07 19.82
C ALA A 862 29.22 26.42 20.55
N LYS A 863 30.20 27.31 20.36
CA LYS A 863 30.22 28.65 20.95
C LYS A 863 29.08 29.55 20.44
N PHE A 864 28.69 29.39 19.18
CA PHE A 864 27.53 30.12 18.59
C PHE A 864 26.21 29.62 19.16
N LEU A 865 26.08 28.29 19.30
CA LEU A 865 24.91 27.68 19.91
C LEU A 865 24.71 28.13 21.36
N ASP A 866 25.77 28.18 22.16
CA ASP A 866 25.73 28.61 23.55
C ASP A 866 25.24 30.07 23.69
N LYS A 867 25.53 30.90 22.69
CA LYS A 867 25.14 32.31 22.66
C LYS A 867 23.82 32.57 21.93
N GLY A 868 23.30 31.58 21.21
CA GLY A 868 22.14 31.76 20.34
C GLY A 868 22.41 32.65 19.11
N GLU A 869 23.70 32.82 18.73
CA GLU A 869 24.13 33.62 17.58
C GLU A 869 24.27 32.74 16.33
N HIS A 870 24.28 33.37 15.14
CA HIS A 870 24.39 32.71 13.84
C HIS A 870 25.59 33.25 13.05
N TYR A 871 26.01 32.45 12.04
CA TYR A 871 27.16 32.83 11.21
C TYR A 871 27.02 32.36 9.75
N VAL A 872 27.84 32.95 8.86
CA VAL A 872 28.04 32.49 7.47
C VAL A 872 29.23 31.55 7.47
N LEU A 873 29.08 30.33 6.93
CA LEU A 873 30.13 29.34 6.81
C LEU A 873 30.66 29.26 5.38
N VAL A 874 31.98 29.42 5.17
CA VAL A 874 32.60 29.33 3.83
C VAL A 874 33.74 28.29 3.86
N GLY A 875 33.78 27.39 2.90
CA GLY A 875 34.85 26.43 2.78
C GLY A 875 35.04 25.82 1.41
N PRO A 876 36.24 25.26 1.15
CA PRO A 876 36.53 24.61 -0.12
C PRO A 876 35.86 23.22 -0.19
N GLY A 877 35.32 22.87 -1.36
CA GLY A 877 34.71 21.57 -1.58
C GLY A 877 33.32 21.43 -0.99
N ARG A 878 32.85 20.21 -0.89
CA ARG A 878 31.50 19.87 -0.41
C ARG A 878 31.45 19.82 1.13
N TRP A 879 30.34 20.29 1.69
CA TRP A 879 30.06 20.10 3.10
C TRP A 879 29.28 18.79 3.32
N GLY A 880 29.63 18.06 4.39
CA GLY A 880 28.95 16.82 4.76
C GLY A 880 29.31 15.61 3.91
N SER A 881 30.41 15.65 3.18
CA SER A 881 30.91 14.52 2.39
C SER A 881 31.51 13.45 3.30
N SER A 882 31.10 12.19 3.13
CA SER A 882 31.76 11.04 3.80
C SER A 882 33.16 10.75 3.24
N ASP A 883 33.46 11.23 2.02
CA ASP A 883 34.77 11.17 1.40
C ASP A 883 35.53 12.48 1.65
N SER A 884 36.57 12.41 2.52
CA SER A 884 37.37 13.57 2.89
C SER A 884 38.14 14.20 1.73
N TRP A 885 38.29 13.51 0.60
CA TRP A 885 38.88 14.05 -0.62
C TRP A 885 37.92 14.88 -1.46
N LEU A 886 36.63 14.67 -1.28
CA LEU A 886 35.56 15.40 -2.01
C LEU A 886 35.04 16.61 -1.20
N GLY A 887 35.31 16.66 0.10
CA GLY A 887 34.83 17.76 0.94
C GLY A 887 35.08 17.57 2.43
N ILE A 888 34.52 18.46 3.23
CA ILE A 888 34.70 18.49 4.69
C ILE A 888 33.63 17.63 5.36
N PRO A 889 33.99 16.59 6.14
CA PRO A 889 33.07 15.58 6.67
C PRO A 889 32.35 16.06 7.95
N VAL A 890 31.63 17.18 7.87
CA VAL A 890 30.78 17.67 8.94
C VAL A 890 29.41 17.00 8.92
N LYS A 891 28.83 16.81 10.10
CA LYS A 891 27.42 16.45 10.27
C LYS A 891 26.61 17.70 10.65
N TRP A 892 25.28 17.68 10.51
CA TRP A 892 24.45 18.83 10.85
C TRP A 892 24.74 19.43 12.25
N PRO A 893 24.86 18.66 13.34
CA PRO A 893 25.18 19.21 14.65
C PRO A 893 26.47 20.03 14.70
N ASN A 894 27.42 19.71 13.82
CA ASN A 894 28.71 20.41 13.79
C ASN A 894 28.66 21.85 13.25
N ILE A 895 27.55 22.20 12.53
CA ILE A 895 27.39 23.47 11.83
C ILE A 895 25.96 24.04 11.96
N SER A 896 25.18 23.59 12.91
CA SER A 896 23.74 23.88 13.04
C SER A 896 23.45 25.38 13.35
N ALA A 897 24.42 26.14 13.80
CA ALA A 897 24.32 27.58 13.99
C ALA A 897 24.56 28.39 12.69
N ALA A 898 25.11 27.78 11.64
CA ALA A 898 25.27 28.43 10.34
C ALA A 898 23.90 28.68 9.68
N ARG A 899 23.71 29.88 9.11
CA ARG A 899 22.52 30.26 8.35
C ARG A 899 22.77 30.38 6.86
N ILE A 900 24.01 30.60 6.47
CA ILE A 900 24.49 30.56 5.09
C ILE A 900 25.66 29.59 5.04
N ILE A 901 25.64 28.68 4.10
CA ILE A 901 26.72 27.73 3.86
C ILE A 901 27.17 27.88 2.42
N VAL A 902 28.47 28.07 2.24
CA VAL A 902 29.09 28.34 0.96
C VAL A 902 30.08 27.23 0.62
N GLU A 903 29.89 26.58 -0.51
CA GLU A 903 30.84 25.70 -1.17
C GLU A 903 31.65 26.54 -2.16
N ALA A 904 32.90 26.84 -1.82
CA ALA A 904 33.79 27.63 -2.66
C ALA A 904 34.75 26.71 -3.44
N GLY A 905 34.81 26.89 -4.75
CA GLY A 905 35.80 26.24 -5.60
C GLY A 905 37.19 26.83 -5.46
N LEU A 906 38.21 26.01 -5.72
CA LEU A 906 39.59 26.44 -5.88
C LEU A 906 40.04 26.17 -7.30
N THR A 907 41.06 26.85 -7.79
CA THR A 907 41.59 26.75 -9.17
C THR A 907 41.86 25.30 -9.62
N ASN A 908 42.22 24.42 -8.69
CA ASN A 908 42.47 22.99 -8.93
C ASN A 908 41.39 22.07 -8.33
N TYR A 909 40.30 22.63 -7.84
CA TYR A 909 39.26 21.90 -7.11
C TYR A 909 37.90 22.52 -7.38
N ARG A 910 37.28 22.11 -8.48
CA ARG A 910 35.92 22.55 -8.84
C ARG A 910 34.90 21.91 -7.92
N VAL A 911 33.96 22.69 -7.45
CA VAL A 911 32.83 22.21 -6.66
C VAL A 911 31.61 22.01 -7.55
N ASP A 912 31.16 20.78 -7.59
CA ASP A 912 29.81 20.48 -8.07
C ASP A 912 28.86 20.45 -6.87
N PRO A 913 27.64 21.01 -6.99
CA PRO A 913 26.73 21.11 -5.88
C PRO A 913 26.42 19.75 -5.20
N SER A 914 26.37 19.73 -3.87
CA SER A 914 26.12 18.54 -3.05
C SER A 914 24.66 18.05 -3.10
N GLN A 915 24.02 18.10 -4.25
CA GLN A 915 22.64 17.66 -4.43
C GLN A 915 22.52 16.13 -4.28
N GLY A 916 21.48 15.68 -3.58
CA GLY A 916 21.20 14.26 -3.41
C GLY A 916 21.71 13.64 -2.12
N THR A 917 22.40 14.37 -1.27
CA THR A 917 22.85 13.92 0.05
C THR A 917 21.81 14.22 1.14
N HIS A 918 21.72 13.38 2.16
CA HIS A 918 20.89 13.67 3.36
C HIS A 918 21.30 14.97 4.05
N PHE A 919 22.57 15.31 4.00
CA PHE A 919 23.10 16.55 4.52
C PHE A 919 22.47 17.78 3.85
N PHE A 920 22.43 17.79 2.53
CA PHE A 920 21.82 18.85 1.74
C PHE A 920 20.32 19.01 2.01
N GLN A 921 19.59 17.93 2.18
CA GLN A 921 18.16 17.95 2.48
C GLN A 921 17.88 18.58 3.84
N ASN A 922 18.68 18.32 4.84
CA ASN A 922 18.57 18.95 6.16
C ASN A 922 18.78 20.47 6.05
N LEU A 923 19.75 20.93 5.27
CA LEU A 923 20.02 22.36 5.07
C LEU A 923 18.81 23.10 4.50
N THR A 924 18.19 22.55 3.47
CA THR A 924 17.01 23.19 2.83
C THR A 924 15.83 23.24 3.78
N SER A 925 15.67 22.27 4.67
CA SER A 925 14.55 22.18 5.62
C SER A 925 14.65 23.18 6.77
N PHE A 926 15.87 23.58 7.15
CA PHE A 926 16.07 24.53 8.24
C PHE A 926 16.15 26.00 7.73
N GLY A 927 15.86 26.23 6.45
CA GLY A 927 15.91 27.56 5.88
C GLY A 927 17.33 28.13 5.81
N VAL A 928 18.35 27.26 5.74
CA VAL A 928 19.74 27.66 5.59
C VAL A 928 20.00 27.98 4.13
N GLY A 929 20.50 29.16 3.85
CA GLY A 929 20.94 29.52 2.53
C GLY A 929 22.18 28.73 2.12
N TYR A 930 22.21 28.31 0.86
CA TYR A 930 23.30 27.50 0.35
C TYR A 930 23.81 28.04 -0.97
N PHE A 931 25.13 28.37 -1.04
CA PHE A 931 25.78 28.95 -2.18
C PHE A 931 26.82 28.02 -2.76
N THR A 932 26.87 27.90 -4.07
CA THR A 932 28.01 27.34 -4.78
C THR A 932 28.70 28.45 -5.55
N ILE A 933 30.00 28.68 -5.31
CA ILE A 933 30.78 29.74 -5.92
C ILE A 933 32.06 29.16 -6.51
N ASN A 934 32.30 29.39 -7.80
CA ASN A 934 33.54 29.06 -8.49
C ASN A 934 34.08 30.34 -9.16
N ASP A 935 34.55 31.30 -8.36
CA ASP A 935 34.93 32.62 -8.80
C ASP A 935 36.07 32.62 -9.82
N PHE A 936 36.94 31.63 -9.81
CA PHE A 936 38.01 31.41 -10.78
C PHE A 936 37.49 31.16 -12.22
N ASN A 937 36.21 30.75 -12.38
CA ASN A 937 35.54 30.58 -13.65
C ASN A 937 34.55 31.70 -13.99
N GLY A 938 34.41 32.71 -13.09
CA GLY A 938 33.39 33.73 -13.21
C GLY A 938 31.99 33.33 -12.75
N ASP A 939 31.86 32.17 -12.04
CA ASP A 939 30.60 31.71 -11.44
C ASP A 939 30.48 32.27 -10.01
N GLY A 940 29.97 33.45 -9.87
CA GLY A 940 29.78 34.14 -8.59
C GLY A 940 30.98 34.97 -8.14
N ILE A 941 30.88 35.55 -6.94
CA ILE A 941 31.91 36.40 -6.30
C ILE A 941 32.20 35.91 -4.92
N TYR A 942 33.48 35.72 -4.61
CA TYR A 942 33.99 35.47 -3.27
C TYR A 942 35.08 36.48 -2.92
N ASN A 943 34.74 37.55 -2.17
CA ASN A 943 35.69 38.62 -1.82
C ASN A 943 36.53 38.21 -0.58
N ARG A 944 37.43 37.28 -0.79
CA ARG A 944 38.30 36.76 0.28
C ARG A 944 39.22 37.85 0.83
N ALA A 945 39.69 38.76 0.01
CA ALA A 945 40.59 39.83 0.42
C ALA A 945 39.97 40.74 1.52
N LEU A 946 38.68 40.96 1.50
CA LEU A 946 37.94 41.67 2.53
C LEU A 946 37.92 40.89 3.85
N LEU A 947 37.69 39.55 3.81
CA LEU A 947 37.72 38.72 5.03
C LEU A 947 39.10 38.66 5.65
N ASP A 948 40.16 38.53 4.86
CA ASP A 948 41.54 38.49 5.30
C ASP A 948 42.02 39.80 5.90
N ALA A 949 41.45 40.95 5.51
CA ALA A 949 41.74 42.27 6.03
C ALA A 949 41.12 42.52 7.42
N LEU A 950 40.08 41.82 7.82
CA LEU A 950 39.42 41.96 9.11
C LEU A 950 40.24 41.30 10.25
N PRO A 951 40.21 41.89 11.46
CA PRO A 951 40.82 41.21 12.62
C PRO A 951 40.06 39.88 12.93
N ALA A 952 40.83 38.85 13.17
CA ALA A 952 40.23 37.58 13.57
C ALA A 952 39.68 37.66 15.02
N VAL A 953 38.46 37.21 15.22
CA VAL A 953 37.87 36.96 16.54
C VAL A 953 38.49 35.72 17.14
N GLU A 954 38.66 34.69 16.29
CA GLU A 954 39.29 33.42 16.59
C GLU A 954 40.00 32.88 15.34
N GLU A 955 41.21 32.35 15.50
CA GLU A 955 41.94 31.73 14.41
C GLU A 955 42.56 30.42 14.88
N THR A 956 42.37 29.36 14.10
CA THR A 956 42.94 28.05 14.34
C THR A 956 43.99 27.72 13.27
N ALA A 957 44.47 26.46 13.23
CA ALA A 957 45.40 26.03 12.18
C ALA A 957 44.82 26.18 10.79
N HIS A 958 43.51 25.85 10.61
CA HIS A 958 42.89 25.77 9.29
C HIS A 958 41.66 26.68 9.12
N VAL A 959 41.07 27.22 10.20
CA VAL A 959 39.80 27.97 10.17
C VAL A 959 40.02 29.35 10.78
N ARG A 960 39.36 30.36 10.21
CA ARG A 960 39.36 31.73 10.70
C ARG A 960 37.93 32.24 10.86
N HIS A 961 37.66 32.85 12.01
CA HIS A 961 36.39 33.49 12.35
C HIS A 961 36.64 35.03 12.42
N VAL A 962 35.84 35.77 11.66
CA VAL A 962 35.84 37.24 11.64
C VAL A 962 34.45 37.77 11.91
N ARG A 963 34.35 38.97 12.50
CA ARG A 963 33.09 39.65 12.80
C ARG A 963 33.09 41.04 12.16
N PHE A 964 32.00 41.30 11.39
CA PHE A 964 31.77 42.63 10.81
C PHE A 964 31.24 43.61 11.86
N PRO A 965 31.55 44.92 11.75
CA PRO A 965 31.06 45.92 12.69
C PRO A 965 29.54 46.07 12.72
N GLN A 966 28.89 45.83 11.57
CA GLN A 966 27.43 45.80 11.43
C GLN A 966 26.99 44.46 10.84
N PRO A 967 25.75 44.06 11.09
CA PRO A 967 25.19 42.83 10.46
C PRO A 967 25.23 42.90 8.94
N LEU A 968 25.46 41.79 8.32
CA LEU A 968 25.43 41.58 6.88
C LEU A 968 23.99 41.59 6.37
N ASN A 969 23.77 42.16 5.16
CA ASN A 969 22.48 42.09 4.49
C ASN A 969 22.49 40.89 3.51
N ILE A 970 21.78 39.85 3.86
CA ILE A 970 21.73 38.59 3.11
C ILE A 970 20.39 38.50 2.38
N LYS A 971 20.44 38.35 1.07
CA LYS A 971 19.25 38.25 0.19
C LYS A 971 19.34 36.98 -0.64
N LEU A 972 18.28 36.17 -0.65
CA LEU A 972 18.18 34.88 -1.32
C LEU A 972 16.92 34.80 -2.17
N ASP A 973 17.07 34.55 -3.46
CA ASP A 973 15.98 34.21 -4.40
C ASP A 973 16.25 32.88 -5.07
N GLY A 974 15.83 31.77 -4.42
CA GLY A 974 16.02 30.41 -4.92
C GLY A 974 15.29 30.12 -6.25
N LYS A 975 14.27 30.90 -6.63
CA LYS A 975 13.59 30.75 -7.93
C LYS A 975 14.47 31.26 -9.07
N LYS A 976 15.20 32.34 -8.81
CA LYS A 976 16.16 32.95 -9.77
C LYS A 976 17.57 32.39 -9.58
N LYS A 977 17.80 31.51 -8.61
CA LYS A 977 19.11 30.96 -8.23
C LYS A 977 20.11 32.02 -7.75
N LEU A 978 19.63 33.18 -7.35
CA LEU A 978 20.47 34.31 -6.97
C LEU A 978 20.61 34.41 -5.45
N GLY A 979 21.83 34.59 -4.98
CA GLY A 979 22.13 34.80 -3.57
C GLY A 979 23.20 35.86 -3.38
N TYR A 980 22.99 36.78 -2.44
CA TYR A 980 23.92 37.85 -2.09
C TYR A 980 24.13 37.93 -0.60
N VAL A 981 25.39 38.07 -0.22
CA VAL A 981 25.79 38.52 1.12
C VAL A 981 26.47 39.86 0.98
N LEU A 982 25.82 40.90 1.45
CA LEU A 982 26.26 42.30 1.28
C LEU A 982 26.77 42.88 2.61
N ILE A 983 27.79 43.69 2.52
CA ILE A 983 28.30 44.48 3.65
C ILE A 983 27.39 45.67 3.83
N ALA A 984 26.95 45.93 5.06
CA ALA A 984 26.18 47.11 5.38
C ALA A 984 27.04 48.38 5.17
N GLU A 985 26.43 49.48 4.63
CA GLU A 985 27.07 50.75 4.41
C GLU A 985 27.47 51.46 5.72
#